data_fbde0a9fa3342fa7bd6f66b0d10b2717
#
_entry.id   fbde0a9fa3342fa7bd6f66b0d10b2717
#
_cell.length_a   1.000
_cell.length_b   1.000
_cell.length_c   1.000
_cell.angle_alpha   90.00
_cell.angle_beta   90.00
_cell.angle_gamma   90.00
#
_symmetry.space_group_name_H-M   'P 1'
#
loop_
_entity.id
_entity.type
_entity.pdbx_description
1 polymer ?
#
loop_
_entity_poly.entity_id
_entity_poly.type
_entity_poly.pdbx_seq_one_letter_code
_entity_poly.pdbx_strand_id
1 'polypeptide(L)'
;MSANPSPLKDVQVTTLYTEFATGQISRRDFMTRAAVLGVAGAAAATVGSLAIGTADAAGLAQAAVATSKKIPLDVAEWSYMWVNVKRAETARGAYVGGQQMYVEYMIPAQVKRPFPVVLVHGGGGQGTDWMETPDGRPGWFQYLVQEGYKVYVVDRPGHGRSPLHPDLHGGFPANHITLESLAGRFTPPSANPAQTPNEYQKNHNQWPGAGNVGSPDLDQLVAGLGGSYVQTPPPPGAAGARQGAAPAGRAGGAGGRGGAAAGPPQPANAGPAGPLNLQHLAWRQAGADLLDKIGPAIIMTHSAGGPFGLLVAEARPNLVKATVIIEGAGSGFAGGNRWGMSSVPVTYDPPVADPAEIKTTYVANPEPGIAGYFMQAAPARKLPNLKNTKVVFVTSDSSFASPGNPGGVAFLKQAGVQAEEIRLGALGIKGNGHMMMAEKNNREVLQPLVDWMNKNVTGSNNQAPAPRRQAGDSLALKVADFSSFWIGTEHKTMPYGTIEVAPMFVQKIEPAQPRYPLPVVLVHGGGGQMVHYMGLGGGSGWAHHFVQAGYTVYLVDRPGHGRSVYHPDALGEIGPLVTYDLLTRDTVTSARGPNKQWPGTTGDAGDPLVDQLVAAANSAPRNGQLAQDLWRRYGAQLIDRIGPCVVLTHSAGGPFGWIVANERPNLVKALASFEGATAPLVGQGGAPGTPLPGLKNMPVMYLLSERGGRQGGPIIDALTASGAKAELIDLKQRGILGNSHFAMFENNRRQVFEVIKSWIEKAAPSPTSTARV
;
A
#
# COMPACT_ATOMS: atom_id res chain seq x y z
N MET A 1 -6.49 -54.50 6.57
CA MET A 1 -6.89 -54.95 5.22
C MET A 1 -7.58 -53.79 4.55
N SER A 2 -6.85 -53.03 3.76
CA SER A 2 -7.36 -51.89 2.97
C SER A 2 -7.94 -52.46 1.68
N ALA A 3 -9.24 -52.32 1.50
CA ALA A 3 -9.92 -52.73 0.28
C ALA A 3 -9.45 -51.81 -0.89
N ASN A 4 -8.87 -52.42 -1.91
CA ASN A 4 -8.57 -51.78 -3.19
C ASN A 4 -9.89 -51.25 -3.83
N PRO A 5 -9.96 -49.99 -4.27
CA PRO A 5 -11.13 -49.50 -4.98
C PRO A 5 -11.33 -50.25 -6.29
N SER A 6 -12.58 -50.55 -6.61
CA SER A 6 -13.01 -51.28 -7.83
C SER A 6 -12.64 -50.46 -9.08
N PRO A 7 -12.06 -51.07 -10.15
CA PRO A 7 -11.73 -50.37 -11.40
C PRO A 7 -12.90 -49.65 -12.07
N LEU A 8 -14.14 -50.10 -11.82
CA LEU A 8 -15.36 -49.46 -12.29
C LEU A 8 -15.65 -48.08 -11.67
N LYS A 9 -15.28 -47.88 -10.42
CA LYS A 9 -15.42 -46.57 -9.76
C LYS A 9 -14.46 -45.52 -10.33
N ASP A 10 -13.23 -45.90 -10.64
CA ASP A 10 -12.25 -45.01 -11.21
C ASP A 10 -12.66 -44.53 -12.61
N VAL A 11 -13.24 -45.39 -13.42
CA VAL A 11 -13.78 -45.03 -14.75
C VAL A 11 -14.97 -44.06 -14.61
N GLN A 12 -15.88 -44.28 -13.67
CA GLN A 12 -17.01 -43.39 -13.43
C GLN A 12 -16.62 -42.02 -12.91
N VAL A 13 -15.62 -41.96 -12.04
CA VAL A 13 -15.07 -40.69 -11.52
C VAL A 13 -14.36 -39.95 -12.65
N THR A 14 -13.58 -40.62 -13.47
CA THR A 14 -12.90 -40.03 -14.64
C THR A 14 -13.87 -39.49 -15.66
N THR A 15 -14.96 -40.22 -15.96
CA THR A 15 -16.01 -39.78 -16.89
C THR A 15 -16.73 -38.55 -16.36
N LEU A 16 -17.15 -38.56 -15.08
CA LEU A 16 -17.81 -37.46 -14.43
C LEU A 16 -16.93 -36.18 -14.43
N TYR A 17 -15.64 -36.39 -14.23
CA TYR A 17 -14.64 -35.33 -14.29
C TYR A 17 -14.53 -34.74 -15.71
N THR A 18 -14.50 -35.58 -16.73
CA THR A 18 -14.42 -35.15 -18.15
C THR A 18 -15.66 -34.33 -18.53
N GLU A 19 -16.86 -34.77 -18.12
CA GLU A 19 -18.10 -34.03 -18.34
C GLU A 19 -18.11 -32.65 -17.68
N PHE A 20 -17.54 -32.54 -16.50
CA PHE A 20 -17.38 -31.26 -15.80
C PHE A 20 -16.32 -30.36 -16.46
N ALA A 21 -15.15 -30.90 -16.78
CA ALA A 21 -14.05 -30.15 -17.39
C ALA A 21 -14.39 -29.65 -18.81
N THR A 22 -15.26 -30.34 -19.53
CA THR A 22 -15.75 -29.94 -20.85
C THR A 22 -17.01 -29.06 -20.80
N GLY A 23 -17.49 -28.69 -19.60
CA GLY A 23 -18.67 -27.86 -19.43
C GLY A 23 -20.00 -28.53 -19.71
N GLN A 24 -20.04 -29.86 -19.83
CA GLN A 24 -21.26 -30.62 -20.11
C GLN A 24 -22.19 -30.75 -18.90
N ILE A 25 -21.63 -30.61 -17.68
CA ILE A 25 -22.41 -30.58 -16.44
C ILE A 25 -21.99 -29.39 -15.57
N SER A 26 -22.94 -28.89 -14.75
CA SER A 26 -22.68 -27.81 -13.83
C SER A 26 -21.85 -28.30 -12.61
N ARG A 27 -21.18 -27.37 -11.92
CA ARG A 27 -20.47 -27.66 -10.66
C ARG A 27 -21.38 -28.32 -9.60
N ARG A 28 -22.63 -27.90 -9.54
CA ARG A 28 -23.61 -28.46 -8.62
C ARG A 28 -23.90 -29.91 -8.93
N ASP A 29 -24.08 -30.24 -10.24
CA ASP A 29 -24.33 -31.61 -10.70
C ASP A 29 -23.10 -32.49 -10.49
N PHE A 30 -21.91 -31.96 -10.77
CA PHE A 30 -20.64 -32.64 -10.48
C PHE A 30 -20.52 -33.01 -8.99
N MET A 31 -20.72 -32.05 -8.07
CA MET A 31 -20.63 -32.30 -6.64
C MET A 31 -21.67 -33.29 -6.14
N THR A 32 -22.89 -33.23 -6.68
CA THR A 32 -23.96 -34.17 -6.34
C THR A 32 -23.64 -35.59 -6.77
N ARG A 33 -23.18 -35.78 -8.04
CA ARG A 33 -22.83 -37.09 -8.57
C ARG A 33 -21.54 -37.66 -7.96
N ALA A 34 -20.54 -36.82 -7.64
CA ALA A 34 -19.33 -37.23 -6.95
C ALA A 34 -19.62 -37.76 -5.54
N ALA A 35 -20.55 -37.12 -4.83
CA ALA A 35 -21.02 -37.58 -3.51
C ALA A 35 -21.70 -38.96 -3.57
N VAL A 36 -22.50 -39.21 -4.63
CA VAL A 36 -23.14 -40.50 -4.87
C VAL A 36 -22.12 -41.60 -5.12
N LEU A 37 -21.00 -41.29 -5.78
CA LEU A 37 -19.91 -42.22 -6.03
C LEU A 37 -19.01 -42.45 -4.80
N GLY A 38 -19.34 -41.83 -3.67
CA GLY A 38 -18.61 -42.00 -2.40
C GLY A 38 -17.24 -41.31 -2.39
N VAL A 39 -17.04 -40.29 -3.23
CA VAL A 39 -15.85 -39.43 -3.20
C VAL A 39 -16.03 -38.45 -2.03
N ALA A 40 -15.21 -38.55 -1.01
CA ALA A 40 -15.27 -37.68 0.16
C ALA A 40 -15.10 -36.21 -0.27
N GLY A 41 -15.83 -35.27 0.37
CA GLY A 41 -15.91 -33.87 -0.02
C GLY A 41 -14.56 -33.16 -0.23
N ALA A 42 -13.52 -33.54 0.52
CA ALA A 42 -12.14 -33.06 0.32
C ALA A 42 -11.51 -33.57 -0.98
N ALA A 43 -11.75 -34.83 -1.38
CA ALA A 43 -11.22 -35.40 -2.61
C ALA A 43 -11.94 -34.85 -3.87
N ALA A 44 -13.25 -34.61 -3.79
CA ALA A 44 -14.01 -33.98 -4.87
C ALA A 44 -13.58 -32.50 -5.07
N ALA A 45 -13.25 -31.80 -4.00
CA ALA A 45 -12.71 -30.44 -4.06
C ALA A 45 -11.28 -30.42 -4.66
N THR A 46 -10.43 -31.40 -4.31
CA THR A 46 -9.05 -31.52 -4.80
C THR A 46 -9.00 -31.92 -6.26
N VAL A 47 -9.88 -32.83 -6.70
CA VAL A 47 -9.98 -33.25 -8.12
C VAL A 47 -10.56 -32.12 -8.97
N GLY A 48 -11.51 -31.33 -8.45
CA GLY A 48 -12.02 -30.12 -9.10
C GLY A 48 -10.97 -28.98 -9.21
N SER A 49 -9.97 -28.96 -8.31
CA SER A 49 -8.88 -27.97 -8.35
C SER A 49 -7.70 -28.39 -9.25
N LEU A 50 -7.50 -29.68 -9.49
CA LEU A 50 -6.40 -30.18 -10.36
C LEU A 50 -6.66 -30.03 -11.87
N ALA A 51 -7.91 -29.79 -12.26
CA ALA A 51 -8.29 -29.64 -13.66
C ALA A 51 -8.43 -28.22 -14.14
N ILE A 52 -8.64 -27.31 -13.21
CA ILE A 52 -8.53 -25.89 -13.46
C ILE A 52 -7.04 -25.60 -13.39
N GLY A 53 -6.43 -25.20 -14.52
CA GLY A 53 -5.01 -24.81 -14.51
C GLY A 53 -4.70 -23.92 -13.31
N THR A 54 -3.49 -23.98 -12.78
CA THR A 54 -3.06 -23.30 -11.54
C THR A 54 -3.46 -21.82 -11.39
N ALA A 55 -3.84 -21.16 -12.49
CA ALA A 55 -4.39 -19.80 -12.52
C ALA A 55 -5.83 -19.69 -11.97
N ASP A 56 -6.68 -20.72 -12.14
CA ASP A 56 -8.09 -20.65 -11.75
C ASP A 56 -8.33 -21.00 -10.28
N ALA A 57 -7.46 -21.82 -9.67
CA ALA A 57 -7.55 -22.14 -8.25
C ALA A 57 -7.29 -20.92 -7.35
N ALA A 58 -6.34 -20.05 -7.75
CA ALA A 58 -6.08 -18.78 -7.08
C ALA A 58 -7.28 -17.81 -7.24
N GLY A 59 -7.92 -17.76 -8.39
CA GLY A 59 -9.10 -16.94 -8.64
C GLY A 59 -10.32 -17.37 -7.81
N LEU A 60 -10.53 -18.66 -7.60
CA LEU A 60 -11.64 -19.18 -6.77
C LEU A 60 -11.39 -19.01 -5.27
N ALA A 61 -10.13 -19.11 -4.81
CA ALA A 61 -9.75 -18.79 -3.44
C ALA A 61 -9.91 -17.29 -3.14
N GLN A 62 -9.59 -16.41 -4.09
CA GLN A 62 -9.81 -14.97 -3.99
C GLN A 62 -11.31 -14.59 -4.02
N ALA A 63 -12.15 -15.33 -4.73
CA ALA A 63 -13.61 -15.10 -4.73
C ALA A 63 -14.26 -15.42 -3.36
N ALA A 64 -13.68 -16.30 -2.56
CA ALA A 64 -14.16 -16.63 -1.22
C ALA A 64 -13.86 -15.53 -0.18
N VAL A 65 -12.91 -14.63 -0.45
CA VAL A 65 -12.59 -13.45 0.40
C VAL A 65 -13.63 -12.33 0.26
N ALA A 66 -14.56 -12.41 -0.69
CA ALA A 66 -15.43 -11.31 -1.12
C ALA A 66 -16.69 -11.05 -0.28
N THR A 67 -16.85 -11.62 0.91
CA THR A 67 -17.97 -11.30 1.81
C THR A 67 -17.59 -10.39 2.97
N SER A 68 -16.69 -9.42 2.73
CA SER A 68 -16.33 -8.43 3.74
C SER A 68 -17.56 -7.56 4.08
N LYS A 69 -17.75 -7.30 5.35
CA LYS A 69 -18.81 -6.39 5.83
C LYS A 69 -18.44 -4.98 5.42
N LYS A 70 -19.02 -4.50 4.32
CA LYS A 70 -18.79 -3.14 3.81
C LYS A 70 -19.13 -2.09 4.86
N ILE A 71 -18.35 -1.01 4.92
CA ILE A 71 -18.63 0.15 5.77
C ILE A 71 -18.87 1.37 4.88
N PRO A 72 -20.11 1.89 4.83
CA PRO A 72 -20.37 3.16 4.17
C PRO A 72 -19.63 4.30 4.84
N LEU A 73 -19.03 5.18 4.03
CA LEU A 73 -18.36 6.39 4.49
C LEU A 73 -18.97 7.61 3.80
N ASP A 74 -19.21 8.65 4.60
CA ASP A 74 -19.55 10.00 4.13
C ASP A 74 -18.36 10.91 4.46
N VAL A 75 -17.59 11.27 3.44
CA VAL A 75 -16.35 12.03 3.57
C VAL A 75 -16.44 13.37 2.88
N ALA A 76 -16.03 14.42 3.58
CA ALA A 76 -15.88 15.75 3.01
C ALA A 76 -14.68 15.83 2.09
N GLU A 77 -13.64 15.04 2.39
CA GLU A 77 -12.42 15.03 1.60
C GLU A 77 -11.75 13.65 1.62
N TRP A 78 -11.42 13.13 0.45
CA TRP A 78 -10.43 12.07 0.26
C TRP A 78 -9.36 12.60 -0.69
N SER A 79 -8.11 12.62 -0.27
CA SER A 79 -7.00 13.12 -1.09
C SER A 79 -5.66 12.68 -0.51
N TYR A 80 -4.59 13.25 -1.06
CA TYR A 80 -3.23 13.00 -0.60
C TYR A 80 -2.38 14.28 -0.65
N MET A 81 -1.23 14.22 0.00
CA MET A 81 -0.18 15.21 -0.10
C MET A 81 1.19 14.57 0.00
N TRP A 82 2.20 15.26 -0.47
CA TRP A 82 3.59 14.93 -0.23
C TRP A 82 4.20 15.91 0.75
N VAL A 83 4.96 15.39 1.70
CA VAL A 83 5.70 16.20 2.68
C VAL A 83 7.19 15.93 2.57
N ASN A 84 8.01 16.84 3.06
CA ASN A 84 9.47 16.78 3.03
C ASN A 84 10.03 16.56 1.61
N VAL A 85 9.40 17.15 0.61
CA VAL A 85 9.86 17.11 -0.78
C VAL A 85 11.07 18.04 -0.90
N LYS A 86 12.23 17.46 -1.16
CA LYS A 86 13.50 18.18 -1.33
C LYS A 86 14.11 17.81 -2.66
N ARG A 87 14.47 18.83 -3.42
CA ARG A 87 15.18 18.64 -4.67
C ARG A 87 16.63 18.22 -4.41
N ALA A 88 17.12 17.29 -5.21
CA ALA A 88 18.50 16.85 -5.23
C ALA A 88 19.02 16.82 -6.67
N GLU A 89 20.31 17.00 -6.83
CA GLU A 89 20.96 17.00 -8.14
C GLU A 89 21.84 15.75 -8.32
N THR A 90 21.81 15.17 -9.52
CA THR A 90 22.77 14.15 -9.93
C THR A 90 23.40 14.54 -11.26
N ALA A 91 24.38 13.75 -11.70
CA ALA A 91 24.93 13.85 -13.05
C ALA A 91 23.89 13.65 -14.18
N ARG A 92 22.71 13.11 -13.86
CA ARG A 92 21.60 12.86 -14.81
C ARG A 92 20.50 13.90 -14.75
N GLY A 93 20.63 14.94 -13.93
CA GLY A 93 19.63 15.99 -13.71
C GLY A 93 19.07 16.03 -12.32
N ALA A 94 18.13 16.94 -12.07
CA ALA A 94 17.45 17.12 -10.82
C ALA A 94 16.34 16.10 -10.60
N TYR A 95 16.14 15.68 -9.35
CA TYR A 95 15.04 14.80 -8.92
C TYR A 95 14.72 15.04 -7.45
N VAL A 96 13.70 14.36 -6.94
CA VAL A 96 13.35 14.40 -5.52
C VAL A 96 14.24 13.43 -4.74
N GLY A 97 14.83 13.91 -3.64
CA GLY A 97 15.97 13.27 -2.96
C GLY A 97 15.65 12.06 -2.07
N GLY A 98 14.52 11.37 -2.28
CA GLY A 98 14.20 10.11 -1.59
C GLY A 98 13.71 10.26 -0.14
N GLN A 99 13.60 11.48 0.38
CA GLN A 99 13.14 11.77 1.74
C GLN A 99 11.68 12.21 1.78
N GLN A 100 11.01 12.29 0.63
CA GLN A 100 9.60 12.62 0.53
C GLN A 100 8.75 11.52 1.14
N MET A 101 7.64 11.92 1.73
CA MET A 101 6.67 11.02 2.34
C MET A 101 5.29 11.26 1.78
N TYR A 102 4.67 10.18 1.30
CA TYR A 102 3.28 10.15 0.89
C TYR A 102 2.35 10.13 2.11
N VAL A 103 1.31 10.94 2.05
CA VAL A 103 0.29 11.02 3.09
C VAL A 103 -1.09 10.99 2.42
N GLU A 104 -1.83 9.91 2.58
CA GLU A 104 -3.23 9.82 2.18
C GLU A 104 -4.12 10.25 3.35
N TYR A 105 -5.22 10.93 3.08
CA TYR A 105 -6.11 11.35 4.15
C TYR A 105 -7.58 11.29 3.78
N MET A 106 -8.39 11.07 4.81
CA MET A 106 -9.84 11.24 4.78
C MET A 106 -10.30 12.18 5.89
N ILE A 107 -11.17 13.11 5.51
CA ILE A 107 -11.88 13.99 6.44
C ILE A 107 -13.35 13.61 6.39
N PRO A 108 -13.95 13.11 7.49
CA PRO A 108 -15.37 12.77 7.49
C PRO A 108 -16.24 14.02 7.26
N ALA A 109 -17.42 13.83 6.67
CA ALA A 109 -18.37 14.92 6.49
C ALA A 109 -18.79 15.57 7.81
N GLN A 110 -18.78 14.78 8.90
CA GLN A 110 -19.00 15.22 10.27
C GLN A 110 -17.76 14.96 11.12
N VAL A 111 -16.93 15.97 11.28
CA VAL A 111 -15.77 15.92 12.20
C VAL A 111 -16.27 16.02 13.63
N LYS A 112 -16.06 14.98 14.44
CA LYS A 112 -16.51 14.90 15.85
C LYS A 112 -15.35 15.03 16.85
N ARG A 113 -14.10 14.92 16.38
CA ARG A 113 -12.91 14.85 17.23
C ARG A 113 -12.01 16.06 17.02
N PRO A 114 -11.45 16.63 18.07
CA PRO A 114 -10.70 17.90 17.98
C PRO A 114 -9.40 17.74 17.19
N PHE A 115 -8.72 16.60 17.28
CA PHE A 115 -7.42 16.38 16.67
C PHE A 115 -7.46 15.19 15.69
N PRO A 116 -6.74 15.30 14.55
CA PRO A 116 -6.58 14.18 13.62
C PRO A 116 -5.74 13.06 14.22
N VAL A 117 -5.89 11.85 13.65
CA VAL A 117 -5.01 10.71 13.89
C VAL A 117 -4.10 10.51 12.69
N VAL A 118 -2.80 10.39 12.92
CA VAL A 118 -1.80 10.02 11.93
C VAL A 118 -1.40 8.57 12.18
N LEU A 119 -1.65 7.69 11.20
CA LEU A 119 -1.38 6.25 11.24
C LEU A 119 -0.03 5.96 10.59
N VAL A 120 0.89 5.37 11.35
CA VAL A 120 2.29 5.13 10.95
C VAL A 120 2.60 3.63 11.04
N HIS A 121 2.88 3.01 9.90
CA HIS A 121 3.14 1.58 9.80
C HIS A 121 4.46 1.12 10.43
N GLY A 122 4.59 -0.19 10.63
CA GLY A 122 5.75 -0.87 11.16
C GLY A 122 6.91 -1.06 10.18
N GLY A 123 7.84 -1.94 10.52
CA GLY A 123 8.98 -2.29 9.67
C GLY A 123 8.55 -3.04 8.42
N GLY A 124 9.01 -2.59 7.25
CA GLY A 124 8.67 -3.18 5.96
C GLY A 124 7.24 -2.97 5.50
N GLY A 125 6.34 -2.45 6.34
CA GLY A 125 4.95 -2.17 6.00
C GLY A 125 4.75 -0.90 5.20
N GLN A 126 3.50 -0.58 4.94
CA GLN A 126 3.03 0.65 4.31
C GLN A 126 1.64 1.01 4.86
N GLY A 127 1.06 2.12 4.42
CA GLY A 127 -0.23 2.59 4.94
C GLY A 127 -1.37 1.57 4.83
N THR A 128 -1.26 0.60 3.95
CA THR A 128 -2.24 -0.48 3.79
C THR A 128 -2.40 -1.36 5.02
N ASP A 129 -1.41 -1.42 5.92
CA ASP A 129 -1.53 -2.13 7.21
C ASP A 129 -2.73 -1.63 8.03
N TRP A 130 -3.18 -0.39 7.80
CA TRP A 130 -4.27 0.27 8.49
C TRP A 130 -5.57 0.32 7.70
N MET A 131 -5.52 0.04 6.38
CA MET A 131 -6.64 0.31 5.48
C MET A 131 -7.55 -0.90 5.33
N GLU A 132 -7.02 -2.12 5.43
CA GLU A 132 -7.82 -3.34 5.26
C GLU A 132 -7.19 -4.53 5.98
N THR A 133 -8.00 -5.53 6.28
CA THR A 133 -7.53 -6.80 6.81
C THR A 133 -7.25 -7.78 5.66
N PRO A 134 -6.41 -8.80 5.86
CA PRO A 134 -6.09 -9.80 4.83
C PRO A 134 -7.30 -10.56 4.26
N ASP A 135 -8.40 -10.63 5.02
CA ASP A 135 -9.67 -11.24 4.60
C ASP A 135 -10.67 -10.21 4.03
N GLY A 136 -10.23 -8.98 3.74
CA GLY A 136 -11.01 -7.94 3.06
C GLY A 136 -12.02 -7.21 3.94
N ARG A 137 -11.92 -7.28 5.26
CA ARG A 137 -12.71 -6.45 6.16
C ARG A 137 -12.07 -5.07 6.32
N PRO A 138 -12.85 -4.03 6.70
CA PRO A 138 -12.33 -2.69 6.93
C PRO A 138 -11.22 -2.65 7.97
N GLY A 139 -10.22 -1.81 7.72
CA GLY A 139 -9.15 -1.51 8.66
C GLY A 139 -9.48 -0.36 9.61
N TRP A 140 -8.53 -0.01 10.46
CA TRP A 140 -8.70 1.09 11.43
C TRP A 140 -8.82 2.46 10.78
N PHE A 141 -8.28 2.63 9.57
CA PHE A 141 -8.46 3.86 8.80
C PHE A 141 -9.95 4.21 8.63
N GLN A 142 -10.75 3.26 8.12
CA GLN A 142 -12.18 3.47 7.89
C GLN A 142 -12.96 3.60 9.22
N TYR A 143 -12.63 2.79 10.22
CA TYR A 143 -13.30 2.88 11.52
C TYR A 143 -13.07 4.22 12.21
N LEU A 144 -11.84 4.75 12.20
CA LEU A 144 -11.53 6.06 12.77
C LEU A 144 -12.25 7.20 12.03
N VAL A 145 -12.40 7.10 10.70
CA VAL A 145 -13.21 8.05 9.93
C VAL A 145 -14.68 8.00 10.37
N GLN A 146 -15.26 6.81 10.60
CA GLN A 146 -16.62 6.66 11.14
C GLN A 146 -16.76 7.23 12.56
N GLU A 147 -15.73 7.12 13.39
CA GLU A 147 -15.68 7.72 14.74
C GLU A 147 -15.60 9.26 14.70
N GLY A 148 -15.45 9.85 13.49
CA GLY A 148 -15.41 11.28 13.27
C GLY A 148 -14.02 11.90 13.41
N TYR A 149 -12.97 11.11 13.36
CA TYR A 149 -11.60 11.62 13.25
C TYR A 149 -11.28 12.01 11.81
N LYS A 150 -10.52 13.11 11.62
CA LYS A 150 -9.70 13.30 10.42
C LYS A 150 -8.56 12.29 10.50
N VAL A 151 -8.34 11.50 9.47
CA VAL A 151 -7.35 10.42 9.49
C VAL A 151 -6.35 10.61 8.37
N TYR A 152 -5.08 10.54 8.72
CA TYR A 152 -3.93 10.59 7.81
C TYR A 152 -3.19 9.27 7.89
N VAL A 153 -2.96 8.63 6.74
CA VAL A 153 -2.19 7.39 6.63
C VAL A 153 -0.93 7.69 5.85
N VAL A 154 0.22 7.33 6.39
CA VAL A 154 1.51 7.60 5.75
C VAL A 154 2.12 6.34 5.15
N ASP A 155 2.76 6.50 4.00
CA ASP A 155 3.80 5.59 3.53
C ASP A 155 5.14 6.27 3.80
N ARG A 156 5.90 5.76 4.79
CA ARG A 156 7.16 6.40 5.23
C ARG A 156 8.16 6.52 4.07
N PRO A 157 9.14 7.45 4.12
CA PRO A 157 10.17 7.53 3.08
C PRO A 157 10.76 6.16 2.72
N GLY A 158 10.79 5.85 1.42
CA GLY A 158 11.27 4.58 0.89
C GLY A 158 10.33 3.37 1.08
N HIS A 159 9.05 3.58 1.42
CA HIS A 159 8.03 2.53 1.56
C HIS A 159 6.79 2.89 0.74
N GLY A 160 6.12 1.88 0.21
CA GLY A 160 4.86 2.03 -0.52
C GLY A 160 4.93 3.09 -1.61
N ARG A 161 4.02 4.08 -1.56
CA ARG A 161 3.99 5.19 -2.53
C ARG A 161 5.16 6.16 -2.40
N SER A 162 5.87 6.18 -1.27
CA SER A 162 7.12 6.93 -1.10
C SER A 162 8.26 6.14 -1.76
N PRO A 163 8.64 6.43 -3.03
CA PRO A 163 9.41 5.50 -3.83
C PRO A 163 10.78 5.17 -3.27
N LEU A 164 11.10 3.88 -3.24
CA LEU A 164 12.45 3.39 -2.97
C LEU A 164 13.26 3.34 -4.28
N HIS A 165 14.42 3.96 -4.28
CA HIS A 165 15.37 3.83 -5.39
C HIS A 165 16.79 3.62 -4.84
N PRO A 166 17.55 2.62 -5.35
CA PRO A 166 18.88 2.29 -4.80
C PRO A 166 19.86 3.45 -4.87
N ASP A 167 19.80 4.30 -5.90
CA ASP A 167 20.68 5.47 -6.04
C ASP A 167 20.45 6.55 -4.96
N LEU A 168 19.26 6.56 -4.32
CA LEU A 168 18.89 7.51 -3.28
C LEU A 168 19.04 6.94 -1.87
N HIS A 169 18.84 5.62 -1.74
CA HIS A 169 18.71 4.96 -0.43
C HIS A 169 19.87 4.03 -0.10
N GLY A 170 20.90 3.99 -0.96
CA GLY A 170 22.10 3.17 -0.73
C GLY A 170 21.96 1.70 -1.13
N GLY A 171 20.94 1.36 -1.88
CA GLY A 171 20.67 0.01 -2.37
C GLY A 171 19.28 -0.49 -2.00
N PHE A 172 18.95 -1.68 -2.49
CA PHE A 172 17.78 -2.41 -2.02
C PHE A 172 18.07 -3.07 -0.66
N PRO A 173 17.03 -3.31 0.17
CA PRO A 173 17.20 -3.98 1.45
C PRO A 173 17.88 -5.35 1.28
N ALA A 174 18.88 -5.62 2.12
CA ALA A 174 19.53 -6.93 2.19
C ALA A 174 18.67 -7.95 2.98
N ASN A 175 17.76 -7.47 3.82
CA ASN A 175 16.85 -8.32 4.59
C ASN A 175 15.59 -8.56 3.77
N HIS A 176 15.51 -9.71 3.14
CA HIS A 176 14.37 -10.12 2.37
C HIS A 176 13.21 -10.49 3.30
N ILE A 177 12.01 -9.99 2.97
CA ILE A 177 10.77 -10.43 3.60
C ILE A 177 10.33 -11.69 2.86
N THR A 178 10.19 -12.79 3.60
CA THR A 178 9.72 -14.07 3.06
C THR A 178 8.43 -14.49 3.73
N LEU A 179 7.60 -15.25 3.02
CA LEU A 179 6.35 -15.79 3.54
C LEU A 179 6.57 -16.56 4.85
N GLU A 180 7.63 -17.40 4.92
CA GLU A 180 7.95 -18.17 6.12
C GLU A 180 8.32 -17.27 7.31
N SER A 181 9.08 -16.21 7.05
CA SER A 181 9.49 -15.29 8.12
C SER A 181 8.33 -14.53 8.72
N LEU A 182 7.32 -14.20 7.91
CA LEU A 182 6.13 -13.48 8.36
C LEU A 182 5.09 -14.42 8.97
N ALA A 183 4.88 -15.59 8.39
CA ALA A 183 4.05 -16.61 8.97
C ALA A 183 4.49 -16.93 10.41
N GLY A 184 5.79 -17.14 10.66
CA GLY A 184 6.31 -17.39 12.00
C GLY A 184 6.15 -16.25 13.00
N ARG A 185 5.95 -15.02 12.52
CA ARG A 185 5.82 -13.84 13.41
C ARG A 185 4.38 -13.41 13.63
N PHE A 186 3.54 -13.48 12.58
CA PHE A 186 2.27 -12.78 12.55
C PHE A 186 1.07 -13.70 12.56
N THR A 187 1.25 -14.99 12.29
CA THR A 187 0.14 -15.94 12.28
C THR A 187 0.22 -16.92 13.44
N PRO A 188 -0.86 -17.65 13.76
CA PRO A 188 -0.86 -18.61 14.86
C PRO A 188 0.19 -19.70 14.70
N PRO A 189 0.87 -20.15 15.77
CA PRO A 189 1.82 -21.25 15.71
C PRO A 189 1.24 -22.54 15.14
N SER A 190 -0.05 -22.79 15.33
CA SER A 190 -0.77 -23.92 14.76
C SER A 190 -0.81 -23.94 13.24
N ALA A 191 -0.68 -22.79 12.59
CA ALA A 191 -0.60 -22.67 11.14
C ALA A 191 0.76 -23.09 10.58
N ASN A 192 1.82 -23.06 11.40
CA ASN A 192 3.21 -23.28 10.98
C ASN A 192 3.94 -24.23 11.96
N PRO A 193 3.52 -25.49 12.10
CA PRO A 193 4.02 -26.40 13.14
C PRO A 193 5.51 -26.77 13.02
N ALA A 194 6.09 -26.56 11.84
CA ALA A 194 7.53 -26.77 11.62
C ALA A 194 8.41 -25.66 12.22
N GLN A 195 7.83 -24.53 12.61
CA GLN A 195 8.53 -23.42 13.25
C GLN A 195 8.42 -23.58 14.77
N THR A 196 9.53 -23.34 15.49
CA THR A 196 9.51 -23.33 16.96
C THR A 196 8.65 -22.14 17.41
N PRO A 197 7.50 -22.37 18.06
CA PRO A 197 6.64 -21.28 18.50
C PRO A 197 7.37 -20.42 19.54
N ASN A 198 7.25 -19.11 19.41
CA ASN A 198 7.55 -18.21 20.52
C ASN A 198 6.51 -18.49 21.61
N GLU A 199 6.94 -18.70 22.85
CA GLU A 199 6.03 -19.05 23.93
C GLU A 199 4.92 -18.01 24.16
N TYR A 200 5.19 -16.75 23.85
CA TYR A 200 4.22 -15.65 23.93
C TYR A 200 3.12 -15.70 22.86
N GLN A 201 3.31 -16.47 21.77
CA GLN A 201 2.35 -16.62 20.69
C GLN A 201 1.42 -17.82 20.86
N LYS A 202 1.57 -18.63 21.90
CA LYS A 202 0.84 -19.90 22.09
C LYS A 202 -0.69 -19.75 22.01
N ASN A 203 -1.22 -18.62 22.47
CA ASN A 203 -2.67 -18.36 22.51
C ASN A 203 -3.18 -17.54 21.31
N HIS A 204 -2.33 -17.26 20.31
CA HIS A 204 -2.73 -16.52 19.14
C HIS A 204 -3.76 -17.29 18.32
N ASN A 205 -4.97 -16.74 18.17
CA ASN A 205 -6.10 -17.37 17.48
C ASN A 205 -7.00 -16.39 16.73
N GLN A 206 -6.66 -15.11 16.71
CA GLN A 206 -7.44 -14.06 16.04
C GLN A 206 -7.06 -13.84 14.57
N TRP A 207 -6.10 -14.57 14.05
CA TRP A 207 -5.76 -14.47 12.63
C TRP A 207 -6.95 -14.81 11.73
N PRO A 208 -7.25 -14.03 10.66
CA PRO A 208 -8.50 -14.14 9.90
C PRO A 208 -8.58 -15.30 8.92
N GLY A 209 -7.49 -16.04 8.70
CA GLY A 209 -7.43 -17.15 7.76
C GLY A 209 -6.64 -18.33 8.29
N ALA A 210 -6.06 -19.10 7.36
CA ALA A 210 -5.22 -20.27 7.70
C ALA A 210 -3.83 -19.85 8.20
N GLY A 211 -3.26 -18.75 7.68
CA GLY A 211 -2.01 -18.17 8.13
C GLY A 211 -0.75 -18.95 7.79
N ASN A 212 -0.83 -20.00 7.00
CA ASN A 212 0.32 -20.77 6.51
C ASN A 212 0.81 -20.27 5.15
N VAL A 213 2.05 -20.58 4.81
CA VAL A 213 2.59 -20.29 3.47
C VAL A 213 1.69 -20.92 2.41
N GLY A 214 1.27 -20.11 1.43
CA GLY A 214 0.32 -20.48 0.39
C GLY A 214 -1.14 -20.24 0.74
N SER A 215 -1.45 -19.70 1.92
CA SER A 215 -2.82 -19.26 2.22
C SER A 215 -3.09 -17.85 1.72
N PRO A 216 -4.27 -17.58 1.13
CA PRO A 216 -4.60 -16.28 0.56
C PRO A 216 -4.52 -15.11 1.55
N ASP A 217 -4.83 -15.35 2.81
CA ASP A 217 -4.76 -14.36 3.88
C ASP A 217 -3.32 -13.94 4.20
N LEU A 218 -2.38 -14.89 4.19
CA LEU A 218 -0.97 -14.56 4.35
C LEU A 218 -0.44 -13.82 3.12
N ASP A 219 -0.81 -14.27 1.92
CA ASP A 219 -0.40 -13.62 0.66
C ASP A 219 -0.88 -12.16 0.61
N GLN A 220 -2.14 -11.88 0.96
CA GLN A 220 -2.64 -10.51 1.00
C GLN A 220 -1.90 -9.61 2.01
N LEU A 221 -1.42 -10.16 3.13
CA LEU A 221 -0.57 -9.40 4.06
C LEU A 221 0.81 -9.15 3.47
N VAL A 222 1.46 -10.21 2.94
CA VAL A 222 2.85 -10.16 2.47
C VAL A 222 2.98 -9.26 1.24
N ALA A 223 1.99 -9.25 0.36
CA ALA A 223 1.92 -8.40 -0.83
C ALA A 223 2.11 -6.90 -0.51
N GLY A 224 1.68 -6.47 0.67
CA GLY A 224 1.86 -5.11 1.17
C GLY A 224 3.23 -4.81 1.78
N LEU A 225 4.09 -5.81 1.93
CA LEU A 225 5.32 -5.66 2.70
C LEU A 225 6.55 -5.59 1.81
N GLY A 226 7.27 -4.48 1.89
CA GLY A 226 8.58 -4.29 1.28
C GLY A 226 9.69 -4.33 2.32
N GLY A 227 10.93 -4.50 1.89
CA GLY A 227 12.07 -4.34 2.77
C GLY A 227 12.27 -2.86 3.15
N SER A 228 12.86 -2.60 4.30
CA SER A 228 13.29 -1.28 4.68
C SER A 228 14.64 -0.94 4.04
N TYR A 229 14.81 0.29 3.53
CA TYR A 229 16.05 0.68 2.86
C TYR A 229 17.29 0.63 3.77
N VAL A 230 18.47 0.55 3.13
CA VAL A 230 19.76 0.40 3.82
C VAL A 230 20.07 1.63 4.67
N GLN A 231 20.69 1.42 5.82
CA GLN A 231 20.94 2.50 6.80
C GLN A 231 22.15 3.38 6.47
N THR A 232 23.04 2.93 5.59
CA THR A 232 24.25 3.66 5.18
C THR A 232 24.15 4.09 3.72
N PRO A 233 24.22 5.39 3.39
CA PRO A 233 24.35 5.79 2.01
C PRO A 233 25.66 5.23 1.43
N PRO A 234 25.69 4.83 0.14
CA PRO A 234 26.94 4.45 -0.51
C PRO A 234 27.88 5.68 -0.55
N PRO A 235 29.20 5.47 -0.50
CA PRO A 235 30.13 6.56 -0.68
C PRO A 235 29.87 7.23 -2.04
N PRO A 236 30.06 8.57 -2.15
CA PRO A 236 29.87 9.29 -3.39
C PRO A 236 30.73 8.65 -4.50
N GLY A 237 30.11 8.20 -5.59
CA GLY A 237 30.77 7.56 -6.72
C GLY A 237 30.66 6.03 -6.81
N ALA A 238 30.03 5.35 -5.87
CA ALA A 238 29.86 3.88 -5.86
C ALA A 238 28.64 3.39 -6.66
N ALA A 239 28.10 4.16 -7.58
CA ALA A 239 27.05 3.70 -8.48
C ALA A 239 27.63 2.67 -9.46
N GLY A 240 27.34 1.38 -9.22
CA GLY A 240 27.64 0.29 -10.16
C GLY A 240 28.34 -0.94 -9.63
N ALA A 241 28.82 -0.97 -8.40
CA ALA A 241 29.42 -2.17 -7.86
C ALA A 241 28.37 -3.03 -7.14
N ARG A 242 27.99 -4.16 -7.73
CA ARG A 242 27.35 -5.25 -7.03
C ARG A 242 28.29 -5.70 -5.91
N GLN A 243 28.05 -5.29 -4.67
CA GLN A 243 28.72 -5.90 -3.53
C GLN A 243 28.14 -7.31 -3.36
N GLY A 244 28.97 -8.30 -3.63
CA GLY A 244 28.72 -9.67 -3.20
C GLY A 244 28.40 -9.65 -1.71
N ALA A 245 27.30 -10.31 -1.32
CA ALA A 245 26.79 -10.36 0.02
C ALA A 245 27.87 -10.85 1.00
N ALA A 246 28.45 -9.93 1.74
CA ALA A 246 29.03 -10.30 3.02
C ALA A 246 27.85 -10.69 3.94
N PRO A 247 27.97 -11.77 4.75
CA PRO A 247 26.91 -12.19 5.63
C PRO A 247 26.58 -11.03 6.58
N ALA A 248 25.40 -10.43 6.38
CA ALA A 248 24.92 -9.33 7.18
C ALA A 248 24.83 -9.79 8.64
N GLY A 249 25.57 -9.13 9.50
CA GLY A 249 25.38 -9.25 10.93
C GLY A 249 23.92 -9.04 11.26
N ARG A 250 23.27 -10.03 11.85
CA ARG A 250 21.87 -10.05 12.24
C ARG A 250 21.50 -8.77 12.95
N ALA A 251 20.69 -7.96 12.36
CA ALA A 251 19.90 -6.97 13.08
C ALA A 251 19.03 -7.75 14.07
N GLY A 252 19.27 -7.58 15.37
CA GLY A 252 18.65 -8.35 16.42
C GLY A 252 17.14 -8.15 16.46
N GLY A 253 16.40 -9.10 15.89
CA GLY A 253 15.06 -9.39 16.36
C GLY A 253 15.20 -10.07 17.71
N ALA A 254 14.59 -9.53 18.75
CA ALA A 254 14.43 -10.21 20.04
C ALA A 254 13.53 -11.43 19.83
N GLY A 255 14.12 -12.54 19.44
CA GLY A 255 13.46 -13.83 19.26
C GLY A 255 14.45 -14.93 19.63
N GLY A 256 14.15 -15.70 20.66
CA GLY A 256 14.94 -16.65 21.39
C GLY A 256 15.93 -17.49 20.58
N ARG A 257 17.16 -17.52 21.04
CA ARG A 257 18.10 -18.63 20.86
C ARG A 257 18.15 -19.45 22.15
N GLY A 258 17.64 -20.66 22.09
CA GLY A 258 18.08 -21.69 23.00
C GLY A 258 19.49 -22.13 22.61
N GLY A 259 20.42 -22.18 23.59
CA GLY A 259 21.64 -22.92 23.53
C GLY A 259 22.90 -22.12 23.19
N ALA A 260 23.47 -21.51 24.17
CA ALA A 260 24.85 -21.31 24.60
C ALA A 260 24.80 -20.23 25.67
N ALA A 261 25.54 -20.33 26.75
CA ALA A 261 25.60 -19.33 27.82
C ALA A 261 25.99 -17.97 27.22
N ALA A 262 24.96 -17.18 26.86
CA ALA A 262 25.18 -15.81 26.45
C ALA A 262 25.64 -15.02 27.66
N GLY A 263 26.68 -14.21 27.52
CA GLY A 263 27.09 -13.27 28.54
C GLY A 263 25.92 -12.34 28.93
N PRO A 264 26.04 -11.58 30.02
CA PRO A 264 24.99 -10.70 30.49
C PRO A 264 24.56 -9.76 29.37
N PRO A 265 23.24 -9.43 29.28
CA PRO A 265 22.74 -8.55 28.23
C PRO A 265 23.43 -7.19 28.27
N GLN A 266 23.75 -6.63 27.11
CA GLN A 266 24.38 -5.32 26.97
C GLN A 266 23.38 -4.30 26.44
N PRO A 267 23.35 -3.07 26.97
CA PRO A 267 22.51 -2.02 26.46
C PRO A 267 23.03 -1.48 25.13
N ALA A 268 22.15 -1.00 24.28
CA ALA A 268 22.48 -0.50 22.94
C ALA A 268 23.50 0.65 22.93
N ASN A 269 23.60 1.42 24.01
CA ASN A 269 24.52 2.55 24.14
C ASN A 269 25.90 2.18 24.69
N ALA A 270 26.17 0.92 25.06
CA ALA A 270 27.46 0.46 25.57
C ALA A 270 28.53 0.27 24.48
N GLY A 271 28.13 0.04 23.23
CA GLY A 271 29.03 -0.14 22.11
C GLY A 271 29.48 1.16 21.44
N PRO A 272 30.49 1.10 20.52
CA PRO A 272 30.90 2.24 19.72
C PRO A 272 29.72 2.79 18.92
N ALA A 273 29.79 4.09 18.56
CA ALA A 273 28.77 4.73 17.74
C ALA A 273 28.68 4.02 16.36
N GLY A 274 27.62 3.29 16.14
CA GLY A 274 27.26 2.79 14.82
C GLY A 274 26.70 3.93 13.93
N PRO A 275 26.51 3.67 12.63
CA PRO A 275 25.88 4.66 11.75
C PRO A 275 24.49 5.01 12.24
N LEU A 276 24.08 6.29 12.03
CA LEU A 276 22.75 6.78 12.38
C LEU A 276 21.69 6.02 11.56
N ASN A 277 20.57 5.71 12.18
CA ASN A 277 19.43 5.13 11.49
C ASN A 277 18.74 6.18 10.61
N LEU A 278 18.97 6.08 9.31
CA LEU A 278 18.44 7.02 8.32
C LEU A 278 16.90 7.02 8.28
N GLN A 279 16.24 5.91 8.61
CA GLN A 279 14.79 5.86 8.68
C GLN A 279 14.25 6.73 9.84
N HIS A 280 14.91 6.70 11.00
CA HIS A 280 14.56 7.56 12.12
C HIS A 280 14.75 9.04 11.78
N LEU A 281 15.84 9.40 11.09
CA LEU A 281 16.11 10.77 10.64
C LEU A 281 15.09 11.24 9.60
N ALA A 282 14.87 10.45 8.56
CA ALA A 282 13.93 10.75 7.49
C ALA A 282 12.51 10.92 8.05
N TRP A 283 12.07 10.01 8.91
CA TRP A 283 10.78 10.12 9.59
C TRP A 283 10.67 11.38 10.45
N ARG A 284 11.66 11.68 11.28
CA ARG A 284 11.63 12.87 12.16
C ARG A 284 11.42 14.14 11.34
N GLN A 285 12.06 14.25 10.18
CA GLN A 285 11.92 15.40 9.28
C GLN A 285 10.56 15.41 8.58
N ALA A 286 10.16 14.29 7.97
CA ALA A 286 8.91 14.20 7.23
C ALA A 286 7.68 14.29 8.14
N GLY A 287 7.74 13.68 9.33
CA GLY A 287 6.68 13.79 10.33
C GLY A 287 6.54 15.19 10.90
N ALA A 288 7.66 15.91 11.09
CA ALA A 288 7.65 17.31 11.49
C ALA A 288 7.01 18.20 10.41
N ASP A 289 7.40 18.05 9.13
CA ASP A 289 6.79 18.79 8.01
C ASP A 289 5.31 18.48 7.87
N LEU A 290 4.89 17.22 8.11
CA LEU A 290 3.48 16.86 8.14
C LEU A 290 2.73 17.65 9.22
N LEU A 291 3.24 17.65 10.46
CA LEU A 291 2.58 18.37 11.56
C LEU A 291 2.57 19.89 11.36
N ASP A 292 3.60 20.45 10.75
CA ASP A 292 3.62 21.87 10.38
C ASP A 292 2.48 22.23 9.39
N LYS A 293 2.08 21.27 8.54
CA LYS A 293 0.98 21.44 7.57
C LYS A 293 -0.41 21.17 8.16
N ILE A 294 -0.56 20.12 8.98
CA ILE A 294 -1.88 19.71 9.48
C ILE A 294 -2.20 20.20 10.89
N GLY A 295 -1.21 20.79 11.60
CA GLY A 295 -1.35 21.23 12.98
C GLY A 295 -1.30 20.08 13.99
N PRO A 296 -1.78 20.33 15.22
CA PRO A 296 -1.74 19.37 16.31
C PRO A 296 -2.47 18.05 16.00
N ALA A 297 -1.83 16.91 16.33
CA ALA A 297 -2.34 15.57 16.00
C ALA A 297 -2.05 14.53 17.09
N ILE A 298 -2.73 13.41 16.99
CA ILE A 298 -2.43 12.14 17.68
C ILE A 298 -1.62 11.28 16.71
N ILE A 299 -0.50 10.72 17.17
CA ILE A 299 0.34 9.85 16.36
C ILE A 299 0.14 8.39 16.81
N MET A 300 -0.40 7.55 15.94
CA MET A 300 -0.60 6.13 16.20
C MET A 300 0.42 5.33 15.39
N THR A 301 1.25 4.55 16.07
CA THR A 301 2.38 3.83 15.47
C THR A 301 2.28 2.33 15.76
N HIS A 302 2.87 1.52 14.89
CA HIS A 302 2.92 0.08 15.06
C HIS A 302 4.35 -0.47 14.98
N SER A 303 4.66 -1.48 15.80
CA SER A 303 5.87 -2.31 15.69
C SER A 303 7.17 -1.49 15.66
N ALA A 304 8.02 -1.70 14.65
CA ALA A 304 9.24 -0.91 14.43
C ALA A 304 8.99 0.61 14.28
N GLY A 305 7.75 1.00 14.05
CA GLY A 305 7.30 2.39 14.08
C GLY A 305 7.14 2.98 15.48
N GLY A 306 7.23 2.18 16.54
CA GLY A 306 7.03 2.62 17.93
C GLY A 306 7.79 3.91 18.31
N PRO A 307 9.08 4.05 17.99
CA PRO A 307 9.85 5.26 18.23
C PRO A 307 9.36 6.50 17.48
N PHE A 308 8.63 6.33 16.39
CA PHE A 308 8.32 7.44 15.47
C PHE A 308 7.40 8.49 16.08
N GLY A 309 6.43 8.10 16.90
CA GLY A 309 5.60 9.05 17.63
C GLY A 309 6.41 9.92 18.57
N LEU A 310 7.38 9.32 19.26
CA LEU A 310 8.29 10.03 20.19
C LEU A 310 9.26 10.94 19.44
N LEU A 311 9.80 10.49 18.30
CA LEU A 311 10.73 11.29 17.48
C LEU A 311 10.08 12.55 16.90
N VAL A 312 8.84 12.48 16.48
CA VAL A 312 8.14 13.67 15.99
C VAL A 312 7.67 14.56 17.13
N ALA A 313 7.32 13.99 18.29
CA ALA A 313 7.05 14.76 19.51
C ALA A 313 8.30 15.50 20.00
N GLU A 314 9.48 14.90 19.92
CA GLU A 314 10.77 15.56 20.17
C GLU A 314 10.97 16.76 19.24
N ALA A 315 10.67 16.61 17.94
CA ALA A 315 10.83 17.66 16.94
C ALA A 315 9.74 18.75 17.02
N ARG A 316 8.53 18.40 17.46
CA ARG A 316 7.35 19.28 17.55
C ARG A 316 6.57 19.06 18.86
N PRO A 317 7.14 19.45 20.02
CA PRO A 317 6.57 19.14 21.34
C PRO A 317 5.15 19.67 21.55
N ASN A 318 4.77 20.75 20.88
CA ASN A 318 3.45 21.38 21.01
C ASN A 318 2.41 20.83 20.05
N LEU A 319 2.84 20.11 19.01
CA LEU A 319 1.96 19.59 17.96
C LEU A 319 1.58 18.11 18.18
N VAL A 320 2.35 17.33 18.92
CA VAL A 320 1.94 15.96 19.27
C VAL A 320 1.13 15.99 20.57
N LYS A 321 -0.17 15.73 20.46
CA LYS A 321 -1.09 15.71 21.62
C LYS A 321 -1.03 14.40 22.38
N ALA A 322 -0.85 13.31 21.64
CA ALA A 322 -0.65 11.99 22.21
C ALA A 322 0.09 11.07 21.21
N THR A 323 0.72 10.03 21.75
CA THR A 323 1.29 8.94 20.98
C THR A 323 0.67 7.62 21.45
N VAL A 324 0.07 6.87 20.52
CA VAL A 324 -0.44 5.51 20.73
C VAL A 324 0.54 4.54 20.07
N ILE A 325 1.24 3.75 20.88
CA ILE A 325 2.29 2.82 20.42
C ILE A 325 1.74 1.40 20.50
N ILE A 326 1.44 0.82 19.33
CA ILE A 326 0.88 -0.53 19.23
C ILE A 326 2.03 -1.51 19.01
N GLU A 327 2.19 -2.44 19.96
CA GLU A 327 3.25 -3.46 19.89
C GLU A 327 4.62 -2.86 19.55
N GLY A 328 4.97 -1.76 20.21
CA GLY A 328 6.17 -0.97 19.93
C GLY A 328 7.46 -1.79 19.99
N ALA A 329 8.45 -1.39 19.22
CA ALA A 329 9.71 -2.13 19.05
C ALA A 329 10.62 -2.04 20.29
N GLY A 330 10.24 -2.73 21.33
CA GLY A 330 11.12 -3.02 22.46
C GLY A 330 11.15 -1.96 23.59
N SER A 331 11.96 -2.27 24.59
CA SER A 331 12.22 -1.44 25.76
C SER A 331 13.30 -0.38 25.49
N GLY A 332 13.48 0.54 26.43
CA GLY A 332 14.58 1.50 26.39
C GLY A 332 15.95 0.84 26.25
N PHE A 333 16.83 1.43 25.46
CA PHE A 333 18.20 0.95 25.19
C PHE A 333 18.28 -0.46 24.57
N ALA A 334 17.21 -0.95 23.95
CA ALA A 334 17.18 -2.23 23.25
C ALA A 334 17.26 -2.04 21.72
N GLY A 335 17.69 -3.08 20.99
CA GLY A 335 17.56 -3.17 19.53
C GLY A 335 18.23 -2.05 18.72
N GLY A 336 19.30 -1.44 19.21
CA GLY A 336 19.99 -0.35 18.54
C GLY A 336 19.52 1.05 18.92
N ASN A 337 18.56 1.17 19.82
CA ASN A 337 18.04 2.46 20.34
C ASN A 337 18.99 3.04 21.38
N ARG A 338 20.11 3.59 20.93
CA ARG A 338 21.19 4.10 21.81
C ARG A 338 20.79 5.30 22.69
N TRP A 339 19.76 6.03 22.29
CA TRP A 339 19.22 7.19 22.98
C TRP A 339 17.94 6.87 23.77
N GLY A 340 17.84 5.69 24.35
CA GLY A 340 16.65 5.21 25.03
C GLY A 340 15.68 4.55 24.04
N MET A 341 14.60 5.23 23.65
CA MET A 341 13.64 4.74 22.65
C MET A 341 14.00 5.17 21.21
N SER A 342 15.19 5.73 20.99
CA SER A 342 15.62 6.25 19.69
C SER A 342 17.03 5.80 19.34
N SER A 343 17.28 5.58 18.05
CA SER A 343 18.62 5.38 17.48
C SER A 343 19.29 6.69 17.03
N VAL A 344 18.58 7.82 17.11
CA VAL A 344 19.09 9.15 16.78
C VAL A 344 19.00 10.06 18.01
N PRO A 345 19.81 11.14 18.10
CA PRO A 345 19.83 12.03 19.26
C PRO A 345 18.46 12.60 19.61
N VAL A 346 18.14 12.60 20.90
CA VAL A 346 17.00 13.26 21.52
C VAL A 346 17.51 14.16 22.66
N THR A 347 16.72 15.17 23.01
CA THR A 347 17.10 16.15 24.06
C THR A 347 16.92 15.56 25.44
N TYR A 348 17.97 15.56 26.22
CA TYR A 348 17.97 15.20 27.65
C TYR A 348 18.22 16.43 28.56
N ASP A 349 17.72 16.33 29.77
CA ASP A 349 18.01 17.26 30.86
C ASP A 349 18.49 16.47 32.11
N PRO A 350 19.74 16.65 32.59
CA PRO A 350 20.84 17.41 31.98
C PRO A 350 21.22 16.92 30.56
N PRO A 351 21.79 17.83 29.71
CA PRO A 351 22.16 17.49 28.32
C PRO A 351 23.11 16.29 28.21
N VAL A 352 23.02 15.58 27.07
CA VAL A 352 23.86 14.45 26.69
C VAL A 352 24.48 14.73 25.33
N ALA A 353 25.78 14.64 25.22
CA ALA A 353 26.49 14.77 23.94
C ALA A 353 26.73 13.39 23.29
N ASP A 354 27.07 12.38 24.08
CA ASP A 354 27.23 11.00 23.64
C ASP A 354 26.26 10.06 24.41
N PRO A 355 25.50 9.18 23.75
CA PRO A 355 24.60 8.27 24.45
C PRO A 355 25.31 7.35 25.47
N ALA A 356 26.62 7.11 25.36
CA ALA A 356 27.40 6.35 26.32
C ALA A 356 27.53 7.06 27.72
N GLU A 357 27.22 8.34 27.78
CA GLU A 357 27.11 9.08 29.07
C GLU A 357 25.91 8.63 29.91
N ILE A 358 24.89 8.07 29.27
CA ILE A 358 23.70 7.57 29.96
C ILE A 358 24.01 6.20 30.53
N LYS A 359 24.36 6.16 31.82
CA LYS A 359 24.59 4.90 32.51
C LYS A 359 23.26 4.14 32.64
N THR A 360 23.31 2.83 32.49
CA THR A 360 22.11 1.97 32.52
C THR A 360 22.26 0.87 33.56
N THR A 361 21.13 0.42 34.12
CA THR A 361 20.99 -0.76 34.96
C THR A 361 20.02 -1.73 34.34
N TYR A 362 20.34 -3.01 34.35
CA TYR A 362 19.45 -4.06 33.84
C TYR A 362 18.51 -4.53 34.92
N VAL A 363 17.22 -4.53 34.63
CA VAL A 363 16.14 -5.10 35.45
C VAL A 363 15.85 -6.48 34.91
N ALA A 364 16.29 -7.51 35.62
CA ALA A 364 16.05 -8.91 35.23
C ALA A 364 14.70 -9.38 35.76
N ASN A 365 13.91 -10.04 34.92
CA ASN A 365 12.66 -10.73 35.30
C ASN A 365 11.74 -9.87 36.21
N PRO A 366 11.32 -8.69 35.76
CA PRO A 366 10.54 -7.77 36.60
C PRO A 366 9.20 -8.36 37.07
N GLU A 367 8.57 -9.15 36.20
CA GLU A 367 7.31 -9.90 36.46
C GLU A 367 7.25 -11.12 35.54
N PRO A 368 6.45 -12.15 35.86
CA PRO A 368 6.24 -13.28 34.96
C PRO A 368 5.68 -12.83 33.59
N GLY A 369 6.30 -13.30 32.51
CA GLY A 369 5.89 -12.94 31.14
C GLY A 369 6.40 -11.59 30.63
N ILE A 370 7.18 -10.86 31.43
CA ILE A 370 7.83 -9.61 31.01
C ILE A 370 9.31 -9.85 30.82
N ALA A 371 9.81 -9.46 29.64
CA ALA A 371 11.24 -9.53 29.35
C ALA A 371 12.03 -8.53 30.22
N GLY A 372 13.23 -8.91 30.65
CA GLY A 372 14.14 -7.98 31.29
C GLY A 372 14.49 -6.79 30.39
N TYR A 373 14.71 -5.61 30.99
CA TYR A 373 14.94 -4.38 30.27
C TYR A 373 15.97 -3.46 30.96
N PHE A 374 16.46 -2.48 30.22
CA PHE A 374 17.38 -1.48 30.75
C PHE A 374 16.64 -0.22 31.22
N MET A 375 17.07 0.32 32.33
CA MET A 375 16.69 1.62 32.90
C MET A 375 17.91 2.52 32.98
N GLN A 376 17.73 3.84 33.07
CA GLN A 376 18.83 4.72 33.41
C GLN A 376 19.25 4.45 34.86
N ALA A 377 20.57 4.43 35.14
CA ALA A 377 21.07 4.46 36.49
C ALA A 377 20.76 5.83 37.14
N ALA A 378 20.63 5.84 38.47
CA ALA A 378 20.37 7.09 39.18
C ALA A 378 21.60 8.03 39.17
N PRO A 379 21.40 9.35 39.08
CA PRO A 379 20.15 10.04 38.81
C PRO A 379 19.73 9.97 37.34
N ALA A 380 18.44 9.65 37.09
CA ALA A 380 17.93 9.53 35.73
C ALA A 380 17.68 10.91 35.09
N ARG A 381 18.16 11.07 33.88
CA ARG A 381 17.92 12.26 33.04
C ARG A 381 16.51 12.30 32.52
N LYS A 382 15.97 13.48 32.27
CA LYS A 382 14.61 13.70 31.80
C LYS A 382 14.59 13.95 30.28
N LEU A 383 13.42 13.76 29.67
CA LEU A 383 13.11 14.05 28.26
C LEU A 383 12.17 15.27 28.21
N PRO A 384 12.70 16.51 28.31
CA PRO A 384 11.90 17.73 28.53
C PRO A 384 10.92 18.00 27.38
N ASN A 385 11.27 17.66 26.14
CA ASN A 385 10.41 17.85 24.96
C ASN A 385 9.21 16.90 24.94
N LEU A 386 9.26 15.79 25.68
CA LEU A 386 8.17 14.81 25.76
C LEU A 386 7.28 14.96 27.00
N LYS A 387 7.60 15.86 27.93
CA LYS A 387 6.92 15.99 29.23
C LYS A 387 5.40 16.22 29.14
N ASN A 388 4.94 16.89 28.08
CA ASN A 388 3.53 17.21 27.85
C ASN A 388 2.84 16.22 26.88
N THR A 389 3.58 15.28 26.29
CA THR A 389 3.03 14.27 25.39
C THR A 389 2.48 13.11 26.22
N LYS A 390 1.20 12.79 26.04
CA LYS A 390 0.62 11.58 26.62
C LYS A 390 0.97 10.39 25.76
N VAL A 391 1.48 9.32 26.37
CA VAL A 391 1.92 8.11 25.67
C VAL A 391 1.19 6.91 26.22
N VAL A 392 0.59 6.11 25.33
CA VAL A 392 0.03 4.82 25.69
C VAL A 392 0.62 3.71 24.84
N PHE A 393 1.09 2.66 25.48
CA PHE A 393 1.46 1.42 24.85
C PHE A 393 0.25 0.49 24.80
N VAL A 394 0.03 -0.17 23.69
CA VAL A 394 -1.02 -1.17 23.53
C VAL A 394 -0.36 -2.52 23.37
N THR A 395 -0.68 -3.43 24.30
CA THR A 395 -0.04 -4.73 24.42
C THR A 395 -1.09 -5.84 24.26
N SER A 396 -0.90 -6.71 23.29
CA SER A 396 -1.68 -7.95 23.15
C SER A 396 -1.16 -9.01 24.13
N ASP A 397 -1.91 -10.11 24.27
CA ASP A 397 -1.52 -11.23 25.13
C ASP A 397 -0.80 -12.36 24.39
N SER A 398 -0.71 -12.28 23.07
CA SER A 398 -0.21 -13.38 22.23
C SER A 398 0.77 -12.94 21.14
N SER A 399 1.54 -11.87 21.39
CA SER A 399 2.54 -11.34 20.47
C SER A 399 3.96 -11.54 20.99
N PHE A 400 4.89 -11.73 20.06
CA PHE A 400 6.32 -11.77 20.36
C PHE A 400 6.87 -10.43 20.90
N ALA A 401 6.19 -9.33 20.63
CA ALA A 401 6.61 -7.99 21.04
C ALA A 401 6.08 -7.59 22.44
N SER A 402 4.99 -8.23 22.90
CA SER A 402 4.32 -7.92 24.16
C SER A 402 5.24 -7.85 25.38
N PRO A 403 6.22 -8.77 25.56
CA PRO A 403 7.09 -8.76 26.74
C PRO A 403 7.99 -7.51 26.85
N GLY A 404 8.23 -6.81 25.75
CA GLY A 404 9.12 -5.64 25.72
C GLY A 404 8.44 -4.31 26.08
N ASN A 405 7.11 -4.21 25.90
CA ASN A 405 6.38 -2.96 26.09
C ASN A 405 6.49 -2.36 27.51
N PRO A 406 6.38 -3.18 28.59
CA PRO A 406 6.51 -2.66 29.96
C PRO A 406 7.83 -1.94 30.22
N GLY A 407 8.94 -2.42 29.64
CA GLY A 407 10.23 -1.76 29.73
C GLY A 407 10.25 -0.39 29.05
N GLY A 408 9.56 -0.21 27.94
CA GLY A 408 9.36 1.08 27.27
C GLY A 408 8.58 2.07 28.15
N VAL A 409 7.47 1.60 28.74
CA VAL A 409 6.66 2.38 29.68
C VAL A 409 7.48 2.82 30.89
N ALA A 410 8.23 1.88 31.50
CA ALA A 410 9.07 2.15 32.67
C ALA A 410 10.14 3.20 32.36
N PHE A 411 10.85 3.05 31.23
CA PHE A 411 11.85 4.02 30.78
C PHE A 411 11.26 5.43 30.61
N LEU A 412 10.11 5.55 29.91
CA LEU A 412 9.48 6.86 29.66
C LEU A 412 9.01 7.52 30.97
N LYS A 413 8.41 6.75 31.88
CA LYS A 413 8.04 7.25 33.23
C LYS A 413 9.26 7.75 33.99
N GLN A 414 10.34 6.99 34.00
CA GLN A 414 11.59 7.39 34.63
C GLN A 414 12.13 8.72 34.05
N ALA A 415 12.02 8.88 32.72
CA ALA A 415 12.41 10.09 32.01
C ALA A 415 11.42 11.25 32.13
N GLY A 416 10.38 11.13 32.94
CA GLY A 416 9.40 12.20 33.22
C GLY A 416 8.29 12.37 32.20
N VAL A 417 8.07 11.36 31.33
CA VAL A 417 7.01 11.34 30.32
C VAL A 417 5.76 10.69 30.90
N GLN A 418 4.58 11.21 30.54
CA GLN A 418 3.28 10.65 30.93
C GLN A 418 2.99 9.40 30.10
N ALA A 419 3.49 8.25 30.52
CA ALA A 419 3.34 6.97 29.82
C ALA A 419 2.49 5.98 30.60
N GLU A 420 1.64 5.24 29.92
CA GLU A 420 0.82 4.15 30.48
C GLU A 420 0.69 2.99 29.50
N GLU A 421 0.07 1.90 29.94
CA GLU A 421 -0.10 0.70 29.14
C GLU A 421 -1.55 0.23 29.16
N ILE A 422 -2.11 -0.09 28.00
CA ILE A 422 -3.34 -0.83 27.83
C ILE A 422 -2.98 -2.27 27.48
N ARG A 423 -3.22 -3.19 28.43
CA ARG A 423 -3.06 -4.63 28.21
C ARG A 423 -4.42 -5.21 27.80
N LEU A 424 -4.55 -5.60 26.53
CA LEU A 424 -5.81 -6.10 25.96
C LEU A 424 -6.34 -7.32 26.70
N GLY A 425 -5.46 -8.26 27.08
CA GLY A 425 -5.83 -9.43 27.87
C GLY A 425 -6.49 -9.10 29.20
N ALA A 426 -6.07 -8.02 29.87
CA ALA A 426 -6.70 -7.54 31.11
C ALA A 426 -8.10 -6.95 30.89
N LEU A 427 -8.41 -6.52 29.68
CA LEU A 427 -9.75 -6.06 29.28
C LEU A 427 -10.63 -7.20 28.74
N GLY A 428 -10.14 -8.46 28.78
CA GLY A 428 -10.86 -9.62 28.23
C GLY A 428 -10.68 -9.80 26.71
N ILE A 429 -9.96 -8.92 26.03
CA ILE A 429 -9.65 -9.02 24.59
C ILE A 429 -8.41 -9.90 24.44
N LYS A 430 -8.63 -11.15 24.02
CA LYS A 430 -7.61 -12.21 24.06
C LYS A 430 -7.33 -12.80 22.69
N GLY A 431 -6.17 -13.47 22.59
CA GLY A 431 -5.75 -14.21 21.42
C GLY A 431 -5.24 -13.36 20.27
N ASN A 432 -5.02 -12.06 20.48
CA ASN A 432 -4.44 -11.17 19.48
C ASN A 432 -2.93 -11.32 19.41
N GLY A 433 -2.42 -11.40 18.19
CA GLY A 433 -1.01 -11.37 17.89
C GLY A 433 -0.49 -9.96 17.59
N HIS A 434 0.63 -9.92 16.87
CA HIS A 434 1.33 -8.66 16.58
C HIS A 434 0.56 -7.72 15.62
N MET A 435 -0.19 -8.28 14.67
CA MET A 435 -0.93 -7.53 13.66
C MET A 435 -2.40 -7.34 14.05
N MET A 436 -2.66 -6.94 15.30
CA MET A 436 -4.01 -6.85 15.85
C MET A 436 -4.99 -5.99 15.03
N MET A 437 -4.47 -5.01 14.26
CA MET A 437 -5.28 -4.19 13.35
C MET A 437 -5.79 -4.97 12.12
N ALA A 438 -5.16 -6.10 11.80
CA ALA A 438 -5.50 -6.98 10.69
C ALA A 438 -6.30 -8.23 11.13
N GLU A 439 -6.51 -8.44 12.42
CA GLU A 439 -7.10 -9.65 13.00
C GLU A 439 -8.63 -9.62 13.07
N LYS A 440 -9.27 -10.79 13.37
CA LYS A 440 -10.73 -10.97 13.33
C LYS A 440 -11.51 -9.95 14.14
N ASN A 441 -11.01 -9.61 15.32
CA ASN A 441 -11.64 -8.69 16.28
C ASN A 441 -11.03 -7.28 16.25
N ASN A 442 -10.44 -6.86 15.10
CA ASN A 442 -9.73 -5.59 14.97
C ASN A 442 -10.56 -4.37 15.42
N ARG A 443 -11.89 -4.38 15.23
CA ARG A 443 -12.77 -3.31 15.72
C ARG A 443 -12.91 -3.30 17.23
N GLU A 444 -13.00 -4.47 17.86
CA GLU A 444 -13.04 -4.62 19.31
C GLU A 444 -11.74 -4.11 19.95
N VAL A 445 -10.59 -4.46 19.34
CA VAL A 445 -9.28 -3.97 19.78
C VAL A 445 -9.16 -2.45 19.66
N LEU A 446 -9.74 -1.84 18.64
CA LEU A 446 -9.68 -0.39 18.42
C LEU A 446 -10.47 0.39 19.50
N GLN A 447 -11.56 -0.18 20.04
CA GLN A 447 -12.45 0.56 20.93
C GLN A 447 -11.77 1.12 22.19
N PRO A 448 -10.99 0.36 22.99
CA PRO A 448 -10.29 0.93 24.15
C PRO A 448 -9.26 2.01 23.78
N LEU A 449 -8.72 1.99 22.57
CA LEU A 449 -7.84 3.02 22.09
C LEU A 449 -8.59 4.32 21.80
N VAL A 450 -9.77 4.20 21.17
CA VAL A 450 -10.66 5.34 20.92
C VAL A 450 -11.13 5.95 22.25
N ASP A 451 -11.51 5.12 23.20
CA ASP A 451 -11.94 5.56 24.54
C ASP A 451 -10.80 6.28 25.27
N TRP A 452 -9.58 5.72 25.21
CA TRP A 452 -8.40 6.36 25.78
C TRP A 452 -8.10 7.70 25.13
N MET A 453 -8.11 7.79 23.80
CA MET A 453 -7.89 9.05 23.06
C MET A 453 -8.96 10.08 23.45
N ASN A 454 -10.22 9.71 23.51
CA ASN A 454 -11.32 10.60 23.87
C ASN A 454 -11.20 11.14 25.30
N LYS A 455 -10.75 10.32 26.23
CA LYS A 455 -10.54 10.70 27.63
C LYS A 455 -9.31 11.61 27.82
N ASN A 456 -8.24 11.30 27.11
CA ASN A 456 -6.93 11.89 27.37
C ASN A 456 -6.56 13.05 26.44
N VAL A 457 -7.18 13.16 25.27
CA VAL A 457 -6.85 14.18 24.27
C VAL A 457 -8.05 15.12 24.10
N THR A 458 -8.16 16.08 25.01
CA THR A 458 -9.21 17.08 25.04
C THR A 458 -8.74 18.42 24.50
N GLY A 459 -9.66 19.29 24.10
CA GLY A 459 -9.38 20.65 23.64
C GLY A 459 -10.06 20.97 22.32
N SER A 460 -9.82 22.17 21.82
CA SER A 460 -10.26 22.61 20.50
C SER A 460 -9.05 22.66 19.55
N ASN A 461 -9.29 22.27 18.31
CA ASN A 461 -8.30 22.42 17.25
C ASN A 461 -8.62 23.64 16.41
N ASN A 462 -7.91 24.72 16.61
CA ASN A 462 -7.94 25.91 15.75
C ASN A 462 -7.07 25.66 14.52
N GLN A 463 -7.35 24.61 13.75
CA GLN A 463 -6.63 24.34 12.50
C GLN A 463 -6.80 25.51 11.54
N ALA A 464 -5.71 25.83 10.83
CA ALA A 464 -5.78 26.73 9.69
C ALA A 464 -6.87 26.23 8.71
N PRO A 465 -7.62 27.13 8.08
CA PRO A 465 -8.60 26.73 7.08
C PRO A 465 -7.92 25.91 5.98
N ALA A 466 -8.63 24.90 5.48
CA ALA A 466 -8.19 24.13 4.33
C ALA A 466 -7.76 25.06 3.17
N PRO A 467 -6.74 24.68 2.39
CA PRO A 467 -6.30 25.49 1.26
C PRO A 467 -7.48 25.83 0.36
N ARG A 468 -7.52 27.08 -0.16
CA ARG A 468 -8.58 27.53 -1.08
C ARG A 468 -8.56 26.63 -2.32
N ARG A 469 -9.68 25.98 -2.59
CA ARG A 469 -9.89 25.15 -3.77
C ARG A 469 -10.38 25.97 -4.95
N GLN A 470 -10.16 25.45 -6.15
CA GLN A 470 -10.80 26.02 -7.35
C GLN A 470 -12.33 25.89 -7.25
N ALA A 471 -13.04 26.87 -7.76
CA ALA A 471 -14.50 26.83 -7.82
C ALA A 471 -14.96 25.61 -8.63
N GLY A 472 -15.86 24.81 -8.06
CA GLY A 472 -16.37 23.57 -8.70
C GLY A 472 -15.59 22.29 -8.37
N ASP A 473 -14.47 22.36 -7.66
CA ASP A 473 -13.73 21.19 -7.20
C ASP A 473 -14.30 20.65 -5.89
N SER A 474 -14.75 19.40 -5.91
CA SER A 474 -15.19 18.70 -4.71
C SER A 474 -14.40 17.41 -4.52
N LEU A 475 -13.83 17.24 -3.32
CA LEU A 475 -13.20 15.99 -2.86
C LEU A 475 -14.17 15.13 -2.04
N ALA A 476 -15.42 15.61 -1.88
CA ALA A 476 -16.43 14.92 -1.11
C ALA A 476 -16.90 13.65 -1.83
N LEU A 477 -17.00 12.57 -1.09
CA LEU A 477 -17.47 11.28 -1.57
C LEU A 477 -18.43 10.65 -0.57
N LYS A 478 -19.51 10.06 -1.10
CA LYS A 478 -20.36 9.13 -0.36
C LYS A 478 -20.16 7.76 -0.96
N VAL A 479 -19.54 6.86 -0.20
CA VAL A 479 -19.15 5.55 -0.68
C VAL A 479 -19.83 4.44 0.14
N ALA A 480 -20.24 3.38 -0.56
CA ALA A 480 -20.71 2.15 0.07
C ALA A 480 -19.53 1.25 0.47
N ASP A 481 -18.42 1.36 -0.28
CA ASP A 481 -17.22 0.56 -0.05
C ASP A 481 -15.97 1.34 -0.46
N PHE A 482 -14.97 1.32 0.41
CA PHE A 482 -13.64 1.85 0.15
C PHE A 482 -12.65 0.78 0.62
N SER A 483 -12.24 -0.09 -0.28
CA SER A 483 -11.46 -1.29 0.02
C SER A 483 -10.28 -1.45 -0.93
N SER A 484 -9.34 -2.30 -0.58
CA SER A 484 -8.16 -2.61 -1.39
C SER A 484 -7.84 -4.10 -1.36
N PHE A 485 -7.08 -4.57 -2.35
CA PHE A 485 -6.60 -5.94 -2.42
C PHE A 485 -5.42 -6.04 -3.37
N TRP A 486 -4.70 -7.15 -3.30
CA TRP A 486 -3.66 -7.48 -4.26
C TRP A 486 -4.10 -8.57 -5.23
N ILE A 487 -3.58 -8.48 -6.45
CA ILE A 487 -3.69 -9.47 -7.52
C ILE A 487 -2.28 -9.97 -7.85
N GLY A 488 -2.16 -11.23 -8.26
CA GLY A 488 -0.90 -11.80 -8.72
C GLY A 488 0.06 -12.12 -7.59
N THR A 489 -0.45 -12.67 -6.50
CA THR A 489 0.36 -13.19 -5.38
C THR A 489 1.03 -14.51 -5.74
N GLU A 490 1.80 -14.52 -6.86
CA GLU A 490 2.57 -15.67 -7.32
C GLU A 490 3.84 -15.84 -6.48
N HIS A 491 4.18 -17.07 -6.12
CA HIS A 491 5.34 -17.37 -5.28
C HIS A 491 6.58 -17.72 -6.11
N LYS A 492 7.73 -17.30 -5.62
CA LYS A 492 9.04 -17.69 -6.12
C LYS A 492 9.92 -18.14 -4.98
N THR A 493 10.39 -19.40 -5.05
CA THR A 493 11.35 -19.93 -4.07
C THR A 493 12.75 -19.40 -4.37
N MET A 494 13.37 -18.82 -3.36
CA MET A 494 14.71 -18.28 -3.37
C MET A 494 15.57 -19.04 -2.34
N PRO A 495 16.91 -18.97 -2.39
CA PRO A 495 17.78 -19.65 -1.40
C PRO A 495 17.52 -19.23 0.05
N TYR A 496 16.91 -18.05 0.25
CA TYR A 496 16.64 -17.47 1.57
C TYR A 496 15.17 -17.59 2.02
N GLY A 497 14.31 -18.21 1.22
CA GLY A 497 12.88 -18.41 1.50
C GLY A 497 11.98 -18.08 0.30
N THR A 498 10.68 -18.12 0.49
CA THR A 498 9.69 -17.86 -0.56
C THR A 498 9.28 -16.39 -0.56
N ILE A 499 9.29 -15.77 -1.75
CA ILE A 499 8.86 -14.38 -1.98
C ILE A 499 7.66 -14.34 -2.92
N GLU A 500 6.92 -13.24 -2.91
CA GLU A 500 5.94 -12.94 -3.94
C GLU A 500 6.58 -12.25 -5.16
N VAL A 501 6.10 -12.60 -6.38
CA VAL A 501 6.81 -12.20 -7.60
C VAL A 501 6.65 -10.72 -7.92
N ALA A 502 5.53 -10.11 -7.76
CA ALA A 502 5.27 -8.68 -7.95
C ALA A 502 3.76 -8.39 -7.82
N PRO A 503 3.19 -8.55 -6.66
CA PRO A 503 1.76 -8.37 -6.45
C PRO A 503 1.33 -6.96 -6.88
N MET A 504 0.15 -6.88 -7.50
CA MET A 504 -0.42 -5.64 -8.02
C MET A 504 -1.49 -5.11 -7.08
N PHE A 505 -1.28 -3.91 -6.55
CA PHE A 505 -2.23 -3.22 -5.67
C PHE A 505 -3.42 -2.68 -6.45
N VAL A 506 -4.62 -2.90 -5.92
CA VAL A 506 -5.88 -2.40 -6.46
C VAL A 506 -6.69 -1.73 -5.36
N GLN A 507 -7.04 -0.46 -5.55
CA GLN A 507 -7.97 0.27 -4.70
C GLN A 507 -9.35 0.28 -5.33
N LYS A 508 -10.37 -0.19 -4.60
CA LYS A 508 -11.78 -0.12 -5.02
C LYS A 508 -12.50 1.02 -4.32
N ILE A 509 -13.30 1.76 -5.06
CA ILE A 509 -14.18 2.80 -4.52
C ILE A 509 -15.55 2.60 -5.15
N GLU A 510 -16.52 2.20 -4.32
CA GLU A 510 -17.91 2.00 -4.76
C GLU A 510 -18.77 3.15 -4.23
N PRO A 511 -19.44 3.93 -5.08
CA PRO A 511 -20.30 5.00 -4.62
C PRO A 511 -21.48 4.47 -3.82
N ALA A 512 -21.99 5.26 -2.87
CA ALA A 512 -23.18 4.89 -2.08
C ALA A 512 -24.42 4.67 -2.96
N GLN A 513 -24.46 5.28 -4.12
CA GLN A 513 -25.52 5.16 -5.12
C GLN A 513 -24.91 4.85 -6.49
N PRO A 514 -24.61 3.59 -6.79
CA PRO A 514 -24.14 3.20 -8.12
C PRO A 514 -25.21 3.49 -9.18
N ARG A 515 -24.81 4.16 -10.26
CA ARG A 515 -25.71 4.51 -11.39
C ARG A 515 -25.39 3.71 -12.65
N TYR A 516 -24.17 3.19 -12.73
CA TYR A 516 -23.67 2.46 -13.88
C TYR A 516 -23.25 1.05 -13.45
N PRO A 517 -23.66 -0.01 -14.18
CA PRO A 517 -23.39 -1.39 -13.82
C PRO A 517 -21.94 -1.79 -14.12
N LEU A 518 -21.28 -1.10 -15.05
CA LEU A 518 -19.90 -1.38 -15.42
C LEU A 518 -18.94 -0.49 -14.61
N PRO A 519 -18.05 -1.08 -13.81
CA PRO A 519 -17.00 -0.32 -13.17
C PRO A 519 -15.97 0.19 -14.17
N VAL A 520 -15.20 1.20 -13.76
CA VAL A 520 -14.07 1.74 -14.52
C VAL A 520 -12.76 1.36 -13.85
N VAL A 521 -11.85 0.75 -14.62
CA VAL A 521 -10.49 0.43 -14.19
C VAL A 521 -9.54 1.50 -14.73
N LEU A 522 -8.83 2.20 -13.83
CA LEU A 522 -7.93 3.30 -14.17
C LEU A 522 -6.47 2.84 -14.05
N VAL A 523 -5.72 2.88 -15.16
CA VAL A 523 -4.34 2.40 -15.27
C VAL A 523 -3.40 3.55 -15.61
N HIS A 524 -2.49 3.87 -14.70
CA HIS A 524 -1.56 5.00 -14.81
C HIS A 524 -0.47 4.83 -15.89
N GLY A 525 0.15 5.94 -16.27
CA GLY A 525 1.25 6.03 -17.23
C GLY A 525 2.62 5.61 -16.68
N GLY A 526 3.66 5.78 -17.49
CA GLY A 526 5.04 5.53 -17.09
C GLY A 526 5.53 6.53 -16.04
N GLY A 527 6.40 6.09 -15.16
CA GLY A 527 6.90 6.91 -14.07
C GLY A 527 5.85 7.35 -13.06
N GLY A 528 4.64 6.77 -13.13
CA GLY A 528 3.51 7.21 -12.32
C GLY A 528 3.01 6.16 -11.32
N GLN A 529 1.93 6.53 -10.67
CA GLN A 529 1.15 5.72 -9.72
C GLN A 529 -0.33 6.05 -9.91
N MET A 530 -1.22 5.28 -9.30
CA MET A 530 -2.67 5.54 -9.36
C MET A 530 -3.06 6.93 -8.84
N VAL A 531 -2.23 7.56 -8.00
CA VAL A 531 -2.48 8.91 -7.47
C VAL A 531 -2.62 9.97 -8.57
N HIS A 532 -2.13 9.70 -9.79
CA HIS A 532 -2.37 10.55 -10.95
C HIS A 532 -3.86 10.74 -11.25
N TYR A 533 -4.71 9.76 -10.91
CA TYR A 533 -6.15 9.89 -11.06
C TYR A 533 -6.85 10.49 -9.83
N MET A 534 -6.13 10.69 -8.72
CA MET A 534 -6.66 11.35 -7.53
C MET A 534 -6.59 12.89 -7.61
N GLY A 535 -5.86 13.42 -8.59
CA GLY A 535 -5.63 14.85 -8.75
C GLY A 535 -4.24 15.29 -8.31
N LEU A 536 -4.01 16.58 -8.22
CA LEU A 536 -2.72 17.16 -7.83
C LEU A 536 -2.95 18.38 -6.93
N GLY A 537 -2.12 18.54 -5.90
CA GLY A 537 -2.12 19.71 -5.02
C GLY A 537 -3.44 19.94 -4.26
N GLY A 538 -4.16 18.87 -3.92
CA GLY A 538 -5.47 18.96 -3.25
C GLY A 538 -6.66 19.25 -4.19
N GLY A 539 -6.44 19.27 -5.52
CA GLY A 539 -7.53 19.29 -6.49
C GLY A 539 -8.14 17.90 -6.70
N SER A 540 -9.41 17.83 -7.15
CA SER A 540 -10.03 16.54 -7.50
C SER A 540 -9.44 15.97 -8.79
N GLY A 541 -9.34 14.65 -8.89
CA GLY A 541 -8.96 13.96 -10.13
C GLY A 541 -10.12 13.18 -10.75
N TRP A 542 -9.86 12.50 -11.86
CA TRP A 542 -10.88 11.72 -12.55
C TRP A 542 -11.47 10.59 -11.69
N ALA A 543 -10.73 10.05 -10.72
CA ALA A 543 -11.27 9.07 -9.77
C ALA A 543 -12.46 9.64 -8.99
N HIS A 544 -12.32 10.88 -8.46
CA HIS A 544 -13.42 11.58 -7.79
C HIS A 544 -14.61 11.78 -8.72
N HIS A 545 -14.34 12.25 -9.95
CA HIS A 545 -15.41 12.54 -10.93
C HIS A 545 -16.19 11.30 -11.33
N PHE A 546 -15.53 10.14 -11.53
CA PHE A 546 -16.21 8.87 -11.79
C PHE A 546 -17.06 8.41 -10.62
N VAL A 547 -16.51 8.43 -9.38
CA VAL A 547 -17.27 8.03 -8.18
C VAL A 547 -18.48 8.96 -7.97
N GLN A 548 -18.30 10.27 -8.10
CA GLN A 548 -19.39 11.27 -8.00
C GLN A 548 -20.44 11.10 -9.10
N ALA A 549 -20.03 10.66 -10.28
CA ALA A 549 -20.96 10.33 -11.38
C ALA A 549 -21.72 9.01 -11.13
N GLY A 550 -21.31 8.19 -10.16
CA GLY A 550 -21.97 6.94 -9.80
C GLY A 550 -21.32 5.68 -10.39
N TYR A 551 -20.07 5.76 -10.81
CA TYR A 551 -19.29 4.58 -11.22
C TYR A 551 -18.54 3.97 -10.04
N THR A 552 -18.51 2.65 -9.96
CA THR A 552 -17.49 1.93 -9.18
C THR A 552 -16.14 2.10 -9.88
N VAL A 553 -15.12 2.47 -9.13
CA VAL A 553 -13.78 2.73 -9.67
C VAL A 553 -12.78 1.75 -9.07
N TYR A 554 -11.94 1.19 -9.93
CA TYR A 554 -10.75 0.44 -9.54
C TYR A 554 -9.50 1.21 -9.98
N LEU A 555 -8.69 1.62 -9.02
CA LEU A 555 -7.41 2.29 -9.25
C LEU A 555 -6.29 1.28 -9.08
N VAL A 556 -5.39 1.22 -10.04
CA VAL A 556 -4.32 0.20 -10.07
C VAL A 556 -2.96 0.86 -9.95
N ASP A 557 -2.14 0.38 -9.02
CA ASP A 557 -0.69 0.56 -9.08
C ASP A 557 -0.11 -0.64 -9.85
N ARG A 558 0.49 -0.41 -11.02
CA ARG A 558 1.06 -1.48 -11.85
C ARG A 558 2.18 -2.21 -11.08
N PRO A 559 2.50 -3.49 -11.39
CA PRO A 559 3.59 -4.21 -10.72
C PRO A 559 4.87 -3.38 -10.62
N GLY A 560 5.43 -3.29 -9.41
CA GLY A 560 6.63 -2.51 -9.10
C GLY A 560 6.44 -0.98 -9.03
N HIS A 561 5.21 -0.48 -8.99
CA HIS A 561 4.92 0.95 -8.84
C HIS A 561 4.02 1.21 -7.62
N GLY A 562 4.21 2.34 -6.97
CA GLY A 562 3.39 2.74 -5.83
C GLY A 562 3.35 1.71 -4.72
N ARG A 563 2.16 1.30 -4.33
CA ARG A 563 1.96 0.25 -3.31
C ARG A 563 2.24 -1.17 -3.81
N SER A 564 2.37 -1.40 -5.12
CA SER A 564 2.85 -2.65 -5.69
C SER A 564 4.35 -2.75 -5.51
N VAL A 565 4.77 -3.42 -4.45
CA VAL A 565 6.15 -3.43 -3.96
C VAL A 565 7.14 -3.90 -5.03
N TYR A 566 8.26 -3.17 -5.18
CA TYR A 566 9.36 -3.56 -6.06
C TYR A 566 10.29 -4.56 -5.36
N HIS A 567 10.40 -5.76 -5.91
CA HIS A 567 11.36 -6.76 -5.44
C HIS A 567 12.40 -7.05 -6.53
N PRO A 568 13.70 -6.75 -6.31
CA PRO A 568 14.72 -6.88 -7.37
C PRO A 568 14.93 -8.31 -7.84
N ASP A 569 14.80 -9.31 -6.96
CA ASP A 569 14.94 -10.73 -7.35
C ASP A 569 13.75 -11.27 -8.15
N ALA A 570 12.64 -10.54 -8.17
CA ALA A 570 11.46 -10.84 -8.99
C ALA A 570 11.42 -10.01 -10.27
N LEU A 571 11.67 -8.70 -10.16
CA LEU A 571 11.52 -7.72 -11.24
C LEU A 571 12.84 -7.38 -11.96
N GLY A 572 13.98 -7.84 -11.41
CA GLY A 572 15.31 -7.56 -11.97
C GLY A 572 15.80 -6.14 -11.66
N GLU A 573 16.51 -5.53 -12.60
CA GLU A 573 17.03 -4.17 -12.45
C GLU A 573 15.91 -3.13 -12.52
N ILE A 574 15.97 -2.14 -11.62
CA ILE A 574 15.12 -0.96 -11.69
C ILE A 574 15.67 0.00 -12.75
N GLY A 575 14.78 0.71 -13.42
CA GLY A 575 15.16 1.76 -14.38
C GLY A 575 15.76 2.98 -13.70
N PRO A 576 16.24 3.96 -14.47
CA PRO A 576 16.83 5.17 -13.94
C PRO A 576 15.80 6.01 -13.17
N LEU A 577 16.28 6.86 -12.27
CA LEU A 577 15.47 7.87 -11.62
C LEU A 577 14.72 8.74 -12.63
N VAL A 578 13.47 9.05 -12.31
CA VAL A 578 12.63 9.96 -13.09
C VAL A 578 13.02 11.40 -12.71
N THR A 579 13.60 12.15 -13.64
CA THR A 579 14.07 13.52 -13.41
C THR A 579 12.95 14.55 -13.57
N TYR A 580 13.18 15.74 -13.02
CA TYR A 580 12.31 16.91 -13.27
C TYR A 580 12.18 17.19 -14.76
N ASP A 581 13.29 17.20 -15.52
CA ASP A 581 13.29 17.50 -16.95
C ASP A 581 12.44 16.51 -17.74
N LEU A 582 12.46 15.22 -17.36
CA LEU A 582 11.64 14.21 -18.02
C LEU A 582 10.14 14.47 -17.84
N LEU A 583 9.71 14.81 -16.62
CA LEU A 583 8.30 15.05 -16.31
C LEU A 583 7.84 16.44 -16.77
N THR A 584 8.64 17.47 -16.54
CA THR A 584 8.25 18.85 -16.92
C THR A 584 8.20 19.06 -18.42
N ARG A 585 8.95 18.29 -19.21
CA ARG A 585 8.87 18.32 -20.68
C ARG A 585 7.41 18.19 -21.17
N ASP A 586 6.62 17.32 -20.54
CA ASP A 586 5.26 17.02 -20.95
C ASP A 586 4.21 17.91 -20.22
N THR A 587 4.51 18.39 -19.02
CA THR A 587 3.60 19.24 -18.22
C THR A 587 3.76 20.72 -18.50
N VAL A 588 4.98 21.21 -18.75
CA VAL A 588 5.30 22.60 -19.01
C VAL A 588 4.53 23.15 -20.23
N THR A 589 4.18 22.28 -21.17
CA THR A 589 3.39 22.67 -22.35
C THR A 589 2.03 23.26 -21.98
N SER A 590 1.38 22.81 -20.89
CA SER A 590 0.13 23.38 -20.41
C SER A 590 0.29 24.63 -19.53
N ALA A 591 1.50 24.84 -19.00
CA ALA A 591 1.83 26.04 -18.22
C ALA A 591 2.15 27.25 -19.11
N ARG A 592 2.46 27.06 -20.38
CA ARG A 592 2.94 28.07 -21.34
C ARG A 592 1.93 28.36 -22.45
N GLY A 593 2.11 29.47 -23.13
CA GLY A 593 1.28 29.88 -24.28
C GLY A 593 -0.15 30.30 -23.91
N PRO A 594 -1.04 30.45 -24.92
CA PRO A 594 -2.45 30.78 -24.69
C PRO A 594 -3.20 29.59 -24.06
N ASN A 595 -4.33 29.85 -23.40
CA ASN A 595 -5.21 28.83 -22.80
C ASN A 595 -4.49 27.93 -21.77
N LYS A 596 -3.71 28.54 -20.86
CA LYS A 596 -2.97 27.79 -19.82
C LYS A 596 -3.90 26.93 -18.99
N GLN A 597 -3.56 25.64 -18.83
CA GLN A 597 -4.33 24.68 -18.03
C GLN A 597 -3.55 24.14 -16.83
N TRP A 598 -2.26 24.41 -16.71
CA TRP A 598 -1.49 23.98 -15.54
C TRP A 598 -2.01 24.67 -14.28
N PRO A 599 -2.35 23.90 -13.20
CA PRO A 599 -2.90 24.46 -11.97
C PRO A 599 -1.89 25.15 -11.07
N GLY A 600 -0.59 24.91 -11.29
CA GLY A 600 0.52 25.52 -10.55
C GLY A 600 0.88 26.90 -11.06
N THR A 601 2.09 27.34 -10.72
CA THR A 601 2.59 28.69 -11.07
C THR A 601 3.31 28.71 -12.39
N THR A 602 4.48 28.08 -12.47
CA THR A 602 5.39 28.15 -13.64
C THR A 602 5.38 26.89 -14.49
N GLY A 603 5.12 25.73 -13.88
CA GLY A 603 5.28 24.40 -14.47
C GLY A 603 6.74 23.94 -14.54
N ASP A 604 7.69 24.71 -14.00
CA ASP A 604 9.11 24.40 -13.96
C ASP A 604 9.54 23.83 -12.58
N ALA A 605 10.76 23.36 -12.49
CA ALA A 605 11.36 22.97 -11.22
C ALA A 605 11.33 24.14 -10.22
N GLY A 606 10.80 23.88 -9.01
CA GLY A 606 10.53 24.93 -8.02
C GLY A 606 9.06 25.38 -7.97
N ASP A 607 8.24 24.99 -8.95
CA ASP A 607 6.79 25.05 -8.80
C ASP A 607 6.36 23.97 -7.79
N PRO A 608 5.66 24.31 -6.70
CA PRO A 608 5.26 23.33 -5.68
C PRO A 608 4.42 22.17 -6.22
N LEU A 609 3.66 22.36 -7.31
CA LEU A 609 2.89 21.28 -7.91
C LEU A 609 3.75 20.39 -8.83
N VAL A 610 4.79 20.93 -9.45
CA VAL A 610 5.81 20.12 -10.13
C VAL A 610 6.56 19.27 -9.11
N ASP A 611 6.92 19.82 -7.96
CA ASP A 611 7.56 19.07 -6.87
C ASP A 611 6.67 17.92 -6.37
N GLN A 612 5.36 18.14 -6.22
CA GLN A 612 4.39 17.08 -5.87
C GLN A 612 4.29 16.00 -6.95
N LEU A 613 4.31 16.39 -8.23
CA LEU A 613 4.27 15.45 -9.35
C LEU A 613 5.54 14.57 -9.41
N VAL A 614 6.72 15.18 -9.26
CA VAL A 614 7.99 14.46 -9.25
C VAL A 614 8.15 13.58 -8.00
N ALA A 615 7.58 14.00 -6.86
CA ALA A 615 7.56 13.19 -5.65
C ALA A 615 6.79 11.87 -5.83
N ALA A 616 5.77 11.85 -6.70
CA ALA A 616 5.01 10.66 -7.05
C ALA A 616 5.70 9.77 -8.11
N ALA A 617 6.84 10.20 -8.65
CA ALA A 617 7.47 9.48 -9.74
C ALA A 617 8.13 8.18 -9.29
N ASN A 618 7.82 7.09 -9.99
CA ASN A 618 8.40 5.76 -9.79
C ASN A 618 9.24 5.36 -11.00
N SER A 619 10.42 4.79 -10.74
CA SER A 619 11.19 4.10 -11.77
C SER A 619 10.54 2.76 -12.12
N ALA A 620 10.37 2.48 -13.40
CA ALA A 620 9.82 1.21 -13.86
C ALA A 620 10.88 0.10 -13.84
N PRO A 621 10.49 -1.19 -13.85
CA PRO A 621 11.43 -2.27 -14.17
C PRO A 621 12.12 -2.02 -15.52
N ARG A 622 13.43 -2.25 -15.58
CA ARG A 622 14.21 -2.06 -16.82
C ARG A 622 13.74 -3.01 -17.92
N ASN A 623 13.30 -4.21 -17.55
CA ASN A 623 12.74 -5.19 -18.48
C ASN A 623 11.25 -4.88 -18.75
N GLY A 624 10.99 -4.11 -19.80
CA GLY A 624 9.64 -3.75 -20.20
C GLY A 624 8.78 -4.94 -20.67
N GLN A 625 9.40 -6.00 -21.22
CA GLN A 625 8.68 -7.21 -21.61
C GLN A 625 8.14 -7.96 -20.38
N LEU A 626 8.96 -8.10 -19.35
CA LEU A 626 8.51 -8.70 -18.07
C LEU A 626 7.33 -7.92 -17.49
N ALA A 627 7.37 -6.59 -17.50
CA ALA A 627 6.27 -5.76 -17.02
C ALA A 627 4.97 -6.00 -17.81
N GLN A 628 5.06 -6.17 -19.14
CA GLN A 628 3.89 -6.51 -19.97
C GLN A 628 3.36 -7.92 -19.71
N ASP A 629 4.24 -8.90 -19.51
CA ASP A 629 3.86 -10.29 -19.22
C ASP A 629 3.18 -10.41 -17.85
N LEU A 630 3.67 -9.68 -16.85
CA LEU A 630 3.01 -9.56 -15.54
C LEU A 630 1.63 -8.93 -15.67
N TRP A 631 1.52 -7.82 -16.43
CA TRP A 631 0.23 -7.20 -16.67
C TRP A 631 -0.75 -8.11 -17.41
N ARG A 632 -0.29 -8.84 -18.42
CA ARG A 632 -1.13 -9.81 -19.13
C ARG A 632 -1.79 -10.79 -18.16
N ARG A 633 -1.01 -11.34 -17.21
CA ARG A 633 -1.52 -12.29 -16.23
C ARG A 633 -2.37 -11.60 -15.15
N TYR A 634 -1.83 -10.59 -14.49
CA TYR A 634 -2.46 -9.96 -13.33
C TYR A 634 -3.63 -9.04 -13.74
N GLY A 635 -3.49 -8.36 -14.86
CA GLY A 635 -4.59 -7.60 -15.44
C GLY A 635 -5.76 -8.49 -15.81
N ALA A 636 -5.49 -9.65 -16.43
CA ALA A 636 -6.52 -10.64 -16.74
C ALA A 636 -7.20 -11.18 -15.47
N GLN A 637 -6.42 -11.54 -14.42
CA GLN A 637 -6.96 -11.96 -13.13
C GLN A 637 -7.82 -10.87 -12.47
N LEU A 638 -7.41 -9.60 -12.57
CA LEU A 638 -8.22 -8.49 -12.08
C LEU A 638 -9.58 -8.43 -12.79
N ILE A 639 -9.57 -8.49 -14.13
CA ILE A 639 -10.81 -8.44 -14.92
C ILE A 639 -11.70 -9.67 -14.64
N ASP A 640 -11.11 -10.86 -14.48
CA ASP A 640 -11.85 -12.07 -14.07
C ASP A 640 -12.53 -11.91 -12.71
N ARG A 641 -11.83 -11.27 -11.76
CA ARG A 641 -12.36 -11.01 -10.41
C ARG A 641 -13.49 -10.00 -10.38
N ILE A 642 -13.39 -8.91 -11.15
CA ILE A 642 -14.37 -7.82 -11.10
C ILE A 642 -15.52 -8.01 -12.10
N GLY A 643 -15.34 -8.84 -13.15
CA GLY A 643 -16.31 -9.07 -14.21
C GLY A 643 -16.32 -7.96 -15.28
N PRO A 644 -17.44 -7.80 -16.00
CA PRO A 644 -17.53 -6.84 -17.09
C PRO A 644 -17.21 -5.41 -16.64
N CYS A 645 -16.32 -4.71 -17.37
CA CYS A 645 -15.83 -3.39 -17.00
C CYS A 645 -15.45 -2.53 -18.22
N VAL A 646 -15.17 -1.27 -17.96
CA VAL A 646 -14.50 -0.33 -18.86
C VAL A 646 -13.07 -0.14 -18.38
N VAL A 647 -12.10 -0.12 -19.28
CA VAL A 647 -10.71 0.16 -18.96
C VAL A 647 -10.32 1.54 -19.49
N LEU A 648 -9.71 2.36 -18.65
CA LEU A 648 -9.15 3.66 -19.03
C LEU A 648 -7.67 3.68 -18.71
N THR A 649 -6.84 3.98 -19.73
CA THR A 649 -5.39 4.01 -19.62
C THR A 649 -4.83 5.38 -19.96
N HIS A 650 -3.64 5.67 -19.41
CA HIS A 650 -2.89 6.87 -19.71
C HIS A 650 -1.46 6.53 -20.15
N SER A 651 -0.95 7.20 -21.18
CA SER A 651 0.47 7.17 -21.55
C SER A 651 1.04 5.75 -21.69
N ALA A 652 2.12 5.41 -21.00
CA ALA A 652 2.72 4.07 -20.99
C ALA A 652 1.77 2.97 -20.43
N GLY A 653 0.62 3.34 -19.90
CA GLY A 653 -0.47 2.40 -19.58
C GLY A 653 -1.22 1.87 -20.82
N GLY A 654 -1.08 2.49 -21.99
CA GLY A 654 -1.74 2.07 -23.23
C GLY A 654 -1.53 0.58 -23.56
N PRO A 655 -0.29 0.06 -23.63
CA PRO A 655 -0.01 -1.35 -23.86
C PRO A 655 -0.75 -2.29 -22.92
N PHE A 656 -0.87 -1.93 -21.66
CA PHE A 656 -1.61 -2.73 -20.67
C PHE A 656 -3.12 -2.79 -20.99
N GLY A 657 -3.69 -1.68 -21.48
CA GLY A 657 -5.08 -1.64 -21.92
C GLY A 657 -5.33 -2.55 -23.13
N TRP A 658 -4.48 -2.45 -24.17
CA TRP A 658 -4.59 -3.28 -25.37
C TRP A 658 -4.45 -4.77 -25.04
N ILE A 659 -3.46 -5.12 -24.20
CA ILE A 659 -3.18 -6.50 -23.81
C ILE A 659 -4.36 -7.11 -23.05
N VAL A 660 -4.84 -6.44 -21.99
CA VAL A 660 -5.91 -7.00 -21.15
C VAL A 660 -7.25 -7.10 -21.92
N ALA A 661 -7.51 -6.13 -22.79
CA ALA A 661 -8.69 -6.17 -23.65
C ALA A 661 -8.64 -7.33 -24.67
N ASN A 662 -7.45 -7.63 -25.21
CA ASN A 662 -7.23 -8.79 -26.06
C ASN A 662 -7.40 -10.11 -25.31
N GLU A 663 -6.91 -10.20 -24.07
CA GLU A 663 -6.99 -11.41 -23.23
C GLU A 663 -8.43 -11.69 -22.72
N ARG A 664 -9.21 -10.64 -22.49
CA ARG A 664 -10.56 -10.73 -21.93
C ARG A 664 -11.61 -9.96 -22.75
N PRO A 665 -11.75 -10.27 -24.06
CA PRO A 665 -12.61 -9.51 -24.97
C PRO A 665 -14.09 -9.53 -24.58
N ASN A 666 -14.53 -10.58 -23.86
CA ASN A 666 -15.90 -10.70 -23.40
C ASN A 666 -16.19 -9.91 -22.12
N LEU A 667 -15.16 -9.52 -21.36
CA LEU A 667 -15.29 -8.79 -20.10
C LEU A 667 -14.96 -7.30 -20.26
N VAL A 668 -13.97 -6.92 -21.05
CA VAL A 668 -13.72 -5.52 -21.37
C VAL A 668 -14.78 -5.05 -22.37
N LYS A 669 -15.68 -4.18 -21.94
CA LYS A 669 -16.82 -3.69 -22.76
C LYS A 669 -16.50 -2.46 -23.58
N ALA A 670 -15.55 -1.65 -23.11
CA ALA A 670 -15.00 -0.50 -23.83
C ALA A 670 -13.60 -0.20 -23.31
N LEU A 671 -12.75 0.37 -24.16
CA LEU A 671 -11.39 0.79 -23.81
C LEU A 671 -11.20 2.25 -24.19
N ALA A 672 -10.86 3.08 -23.22
CA ALA A 672 -10.47 4.47 -23.43
C ALA A 672 -8.96 4.61 -23.19
N SER A 673 -8.24 5.29 -24.06
CA SER A 673 -6.81 5.54 -23.89
C SER A 673 -6.50 7.02 -24.10
N PHE A 674 -6.09 7.68 -23.02
CA PHE A 674 -5.65 9.06 -23.08
C PHE A 674 -4.15 9.12 -23.39
N GLU A 675 -3.82 9.55 -24.60
CA GLU A 675 -2.44 9.64 -25.11
C GLU A 675 -1.58 8.39 -24.85
N GLY A 676 -2.20 7.21 -24.97
CA GLY A 676 -1.58 5.94 -24.67
C GLY A 676 -0.40 5.63 -25.60
N ALA A 677 0.62 4.98 -25.07
CA ALA A 677 1.64 4.34 -25.89
C ALA A 677 1.02 3.25 -26.75
N THR A 678 1.53 3.06 -27.96
CA THR A 678 0.84 2.34 -29.02
C THR A 678 1.30 0.88 -29.21
N ALA A 679 2.44 0.50 -28.61
CA ALA A 679 2.91 -0.89 -28.67
C ALA A 679 1.92 -1.85 -27.99
N PRO A 680 1.78 -3.09 -28.44
CA PRO A 680 2.45 -3.70 -29.60
C PRO A 680 1.76 -3.43 -30.95
N LEU A 681 0.65 -2.68 -30.97
CA LEU A 681 -0.17 -2.43 -32.15
C LEU A 681 0.56 -1.62 -33.23
N VAL A 682 1.43 -0.70 -32.81
CA VAL A 682 2.27 0.12 -33.69
C VAL A 682 3.73 -0.09 -33.32
N GLY A 683 4.55 -0.46 -34.30
CA GLY A 683 6.01 -0.62 -34.16
C GLY A 683 6.77 0.70 -34.13
N GLN A 684 8.11 0.61 -34.09
CA GLN A 684 8.97 1.77 -34.14
C GLN A 684 8.79 2.57 -35.43
N GLY A 685 8.82 3.90 -35.32
CA GLY A 685 8.67 4.79 -36.46
C GLY A 685 7.28 4.78 -37.12
N GLY A 686 6.25 4.21 -36.46
CA GLY A 686 4.90 4.11 -36.99
C GLY A 686 4.67 2.90 -37.90
N ALA A 687 5.61 1.95 -37.98
CA ALA A 687 5.46 0.72 -38.72
C ALA A 687 4.30 -0.14 -38.17
N PRO A 688 3.66 -0.98 -39.00
CA PRO A 688 2.66 -1.93 -38.53
C PRO A 688 3.22 -2.82 -37.41
N GLY A 689 2.48 -2.94 -36.33
CA GLY A 689 2.81 -3.80 -35.21
C GLY A 689 2.06 -5.13 -35.24
N THR A 690 1.86 -5.73 -34.06
CA THR A 690 1.16 -7.01 -33.92
C THR A 690 -0.34 -6.78 -33.80
N PRO A 691 -1.18 -7.30 -34.71
CA PRO A 691 -2.64 -7.25 -34.56
C PRO A 691 -3.11 -8.00 -33.31
N LEU A 692 -4.12 -7.47 -32.67
CA LEU A 692 -4.72 -8.04 -31.46
C LEU A 692 -6.16 -8.48 -31.75
N PRO A 693 -6.38 -9.76 -32.12
CA PRO A 693 -7.69 -10.23 -32.61
C PRO A 693 -8.81 -10.15 -31.57
N GLY A 694 -8.49 -10.17 -30.28
CA GLY A 694 -9.47 -9.99 -29.20
C GLY A 694 -10.10 -8.60 -29.19
N LEU A 695 -9.54 -7.61 -29.90
CA LEU A 695 -10.14 -6.28 -30.04
C LEU A 695 -11.28 -6.22 -31.07
N LYS A 696 -11.57 -7.32 -31.76
CA LYS A 696 -12.62 -7.35 -32.79
C LYS A 696 -13.97 -6.89 -32.22
N ASN A 697 -14.58 -5.91 -32.89
CA ASN A 697 -15.84 -5.24 -32.50
C ASN A 697 -15.81 -4.46 -31.18
N MET A 698 -14.68 -4.38 -30.48
CA MET A 698 -14.56 -3.64 -29.22
C MET A 698 -14.60 -2.14 -29.49
N PRO A 699 -15.43 -1.36 -28.76
CA PRO A 699 -15.36 0.08 -28.80
C PRO A 699 -14.05 0.57 -28.18
N VAL A 700 -13.29 1.35 -28.93
CA VAL A 700 -12.01 1.92 -28.48
C VAL A 700 -11.98 3.41 -28.75
N MET A 701 -11.73 4.22 -27.73
CA MET A 701 -11.44 5.64 -27.84
C MET A 701 -9.95 5.88 -27.70
N TYR A 702 -9.35 6.60 -28.63
CA TYR A 702 -8.05 7.20 -28.46
C TYR A 702 -8.19 8.71 -28.36
N LEU A 703 -7.87 9.26 -27.20
CA LEU A 703 -8.06 10.67 -26.86
C LEU A 703 -6.73 11.42 -26.91
N LEU A 704 -6.69 12.52 -27.64
CA LEU A 704 -5.55 13.41 -27.78
C LEU A 704 -5.81 14.77 -27.13
N SER A 705 -4.79 15.30 -26.47
CA SER A 705 -4.75 16.70 -26.05
C SER A 705 -4.10 17.58 -27.12
N GLU A 706 -4.29 18.91 -27.00
CA GLU A 706 -3.71 19.86 -27.98
C GLU A 706 -2.17 19.83 -27.99
N ARG A 707 -1.55 19.59 -26.80
CA ARG A 707 -0.11 19.78 -26.58
C ARG A 707 0.63 18.54 -26.10
N GLY A 708 -0.02 17.39 -26.10
CA GLY A 708 0.57 16.15 -25.58
C GLY A 708 1.56 15.46 -26.51
N GLY A 709 1.65 15.93 -27.76
CA GLY A 709 2.69 15.49 -28.70
C GLY A 709 2.48 14.09 -29.31
N ARG A 710 1.35 13.43 -29.07
CA ARG A 710 1.03 12.12 -29.66
C ARG A 710 0.33 12.29 -31.01
N GLN A 711 0.48 11.26 -31.87
CA GLN A 711 -0.20 11.17 -33.15
C GLN A 711 -1.26 10.08 -33.09
N GLY A 712 -2.48 10.38 -33.56
CA GLY A 712 -3.62 9.47 -33.50
C GLY A 712 -3.75 8.56 -34.73
N GLY A 713 -3.28 8.97 -35.93
CA GLY A 713 -3.48 8.21 -37.16
C GLY A 713 -3.00 6.76 -37.09
N PRO A 714 -1.71 6.52 -36.85
CA PRO A 714 -1.16 5.15 -36.87
C PRO A 714 -1.80 4.19 -35.88
N ILE A 715 -2.22 4.68 -34.69
CA ILE A 715 -2.89 3.81 -33.72
C ILE A 715 -4.33 3.49 -34.12
N ILE A 716 -5.06 4.44 -34.70
CA ILE A 716 -6.41 4.20 -35.20
C ILE A 716 -6.39 3.19 -36.37
N ASP A 717 -5.43 3.31 -37.27
CA ASP A 717 -5.24 2.34 -38.37
C ASP A 717 -4.97 0.93 -37.83
N ALA A 718 -4.09 0.80 -36.84
CA ALA A 718 -3.73 -0.48 -36.24
C ALA A 718 -4.90 -1.10 -35.44
N LEU A 719 -5.69 -0.28 -34.72
CA LEU A 719 -6.90 -0.73 -34.03
C LEU A 719 -7.96 -1.19 -35.03
N THR A 720 -8.16 -0.45 -36.12
CA THR A 720 -9.07 -0.81 -37.19
C THR A 720 -8.63 -2.10 -37.88
N ALA A 721 -7.34 -2.28 -38.15
CA ALA A 721 -6.77 -3.52 -38.66
C ALA A 721 -6.97 -4.72 -37.72
N SER A 722 -7.02 -4.48 -36.40
CA SER A 722 -7.37 -5.48 -35.38
C SER A 722 -8.89 -5.73 -35.28
N GLY A 723 -9.71 -5.04 -36.08
CA GLY A 723 -11.16 -5.15 -36.11
C GLY A 723 -11.90 -4.39 -35.00
N ALA A 724 -11.23 -3.50 -34.28
CA ALA A 724 -11.84 -2.65 -33.27
C ALA A 724 -12.74 -1.58 -33.90
N LYS A 725 -13.75 -1.13 -33.14
CA LYS A 725 -14.53 0.08 -33.45
C LYS A 725 -13.81 1.29 -32.85
N ALA A 726 -12.76 1.72 -33.54
CA ALA A 726 -11.87 2.75 -33.05
C ALA A 726 -12.37 4.18 -33.39
N GLU A 727 -12.31 5.08 -32.42
CA GLU A 727 -12.66 6.51 -32.56
C GLU A 727 -11.49 7.35 -32.06
N LEU A 728 -11.02 8.26 -32.92
CA LEU A 728 -10.08 9.31 -32.53
C LEU A 728 -10.85 10.52 -32.02
N ILE A 729 -10.57 10.93 -30.80
CA ILE A 729 -11.09 12.19 -30.23
C ILE A 729 -9.93 13.14 -30.01
N ASP A 730 -9.92 14.25 -30.74
CA ASP A 730 -8.98 15.35 -30.57
C ASP A 730 -9.66 16.46 -29.78
N LEU A 731 -9.19 16.74 -28.56
CA LEU A 731 -9.71 17.81 -27.70
C LEU A 731 -9.67 19.17 -28.37
N LYS A 732 -8.61 19.44 -29.16
CA LYS A 732 -8.49 20.69 -29.90
C LYS A 732 -9.63 20.90 -30.89
N GLN A 733 -9.99 19.86 -31.64
CA GLN A 733 -11.10 19.92 -32.59
C GLN A 733 -12.46 20.12 -31.90
N ARG A 734 -12.55 19.80 -30.60
CA ARG A 734 -13.73 20.04 -29.77
C ARG A 734 -13.72 21.38 -29.03
N GLY A 735 -12.73 22.25 -29.32
CA GLY A 735 -12.57 23.55 -28.69
C GLY A 735 -12.04 23.48 -27.24
N ILE A 736 -11.53 22.32 -26.81
CA ILE A 736 -10.91 22.12 -25.49
C ILE A 736 -9.41 22.31 -25.65
N LEU A 737 -8.94 23.50 -25.26
CA LEU A 737 -7.60 23.98 -25.59
C LEU A 737 -6.68 24.07 -24.38
N GLY A 738 -5.38 24.03 -24.63
CA GLY A 738 -4.32 24.24 -23.64
C GLY A 738 -3.91 23.00 -22.85
N ASN A 739 -4.58 21.87 -23.07
CA ASN A 739 -4.26 20.62 -22.36
C ASN A 739 -2.95 20.02 -22.87
N SER A 740 -2.17 19.48 -21.92
CA SER A 740 -0.97 18.70 -22.16
C SER A 740 -1.21 17.20 -21.97
N HIS A 741 -0.12 16.46 -21.85
CA HIS A 741 -0.12 15.01 -21.59
C HIS A 741 -0.78 14.61 -20.26
N PHE A 742 -0.97 15.54 -19.33
CA PHE A 742 -1.51 15.29 -17.99
C PHE A 742 -2.86 15.99 -17.73
N ALA A 743 -3.78 15.92 -18.68
CA ALA A 743 -5.09 16.59 -18.59
C ALA A 743 -5.90 16.22 -17.31
N MET A 744 -5.58 15.09 -16.65
CA MET A 744 -6.24 14.70 -15.39
C MET A 744 -5.88 15.60 -14.19
N PHE A 745 -4.83 16.43 -14.29
CA PHE A 745 -4.43 17.39 -13.26
C PHE A 745 -4.86 18.82 -13.56
N GLU A 746 -5.11 19.10 -14.83
CA GLU A 746 -5.22 20.45 -15.37
C GLU A 746 -6.52 21.15 -14.95
N ASN A 747 -6.56 22.47 -15.12
CA ASN A 747 -7.66 23.30 -14.64
C ASN A 747 -9.03 22.89 -15.21
N ASN A 748 -9.06 22.49 -16.48
CA ASN A 748 -10.26 22.04 -17.18
C ASN A 748 -10.43 20.49 -17.18
N ARG A 749 -9.77 19.77 -16.28
CA ARG A 749 -9.82 18.30 -16.17
C ARG A 749 -11.24 17.73 -16.10
N ARG A 750 -12.18 18.49 -15.53
CA ARG A 750 -13.60 18.10 -15.51
C ARG A 750 -14.21 18.14 -16.89
N GLN A 751 -13.89 19.14 -17.70
CA GLN A 751 -14.38 19.23 -19.08
C GLN A 751 -13.86 18.04 -19.91
N VAL A 752 -12.59 17.67 -19.74
CA VAL A 752 -12.01 16.48 -20.40
C VAL A 752 -12.68 15.20 -19.88
N PHE A 753 -12.93 15.10 -18.57
CA PHE A 753 -13.68 13.99 -17.99
C PHE A 753 -15.07 13.81 -18.61
N GLU A 754 -15.83 14.88 -18.82
CA GLU A 754 -17.18 14.80 -19.43
C GLU A 754 -17.11 14.27 -20.87
N VAL A 755 -16.04 14.54 -21.62
CA VAL A 755 -15.82 13.93 -22.94
C VAL A 755 -15.64 12.41 -22.81
N ILE A 756 -14.79 11.97 -21.89
CA ILE A 756 -14.53 10.55 -21.63
C ILE A 756 -15.80 9.84 -21.17
N LYS A 757 -16.49 10.41 -20.18
CA LYS A 757 -17.74 9.87 -19.62
C LYS A 757 -18.83 9.72 -20.68
N SER A 758 -19.08 10.77 -21.45
CA SER A 758 -20.11 10.77 -22.51
C SER A 758 -19.80 9.71 -23.57
N TRP A 759 -18.53 9.50 -23.91
CA TRP A 759 -18.13 8.45 -24.83
C TRP A 759 -18.37 7.06 -24.21
N ILE A 760 -17.99 6.83 -22.95
CA ILE A 760 -18.21 5.55 -22.26
C ILE A 760 -19.69 5.20 -22.23
N GLU A 761 -20.57 6.15 -21.90
CA GLU A 761 -22.02 5.95 -21.82
C GLU A 761 -22.63 5.58 -23.19
N LYS A 762 -22.07 6.08 -24.28
CA LYS A 762 -22.45 5.74 -25.64
C LYS A 762 -21.91 4.37 -26.08
N ALA A 763 -20.64 4.10 -25.76
CA ALA A 763 -19.92 2.90 -26.21
C ALA A 763 -20.33 1.64 -25.44
N ALA A 764 -20.65 1.79 -24.15
CA ALA A 764 -21.05 0.71 -23.24
C ALA A 764 -22.31 1.15 -22.44
N PRO A 765 -23.46 1.30 -23.11
CA PRO A 765 -24.69 1.76 -22.46
C PRO A 765 -25.12 0.81 -21.35
N SER A 766 -25.63 1.38 -20.26
CA SER A 766 -26.31 0.58 -19.23
C SER A 766 -27.48 -0.15 -19.87
N PRO A 767 -27.73 -1.43 -19.54
CA PRO A 767 -28.97 -2.09 -19.93
C PRO A 767 -30.13 -1.21 -19.47
N THR A 768 -30.90 -0.70 -20.41
CA THR A 768 -32.11 0.06 -20.09
C THR A 768 -32.98 -0.80 -19.19
N SER A 769 -33.42 -0.25 -18.07
CA SER A 769 -34.44 -0.85 -17.21
C SER A 769 -35.77 -0.96 -18.00
N THR A 770 -35.84 -1.92 -18.91
CA THR A 770 -37.10 -2.35 -19.51
C THR A 770 -37.66 -3.46 -18.62
N ALA A 771 -38.21 -3.10 -17.47
CA ALA A 771 -39.22 -3.86 -16.75
C ALA A 771 -39.59 -3.16 -15.43
N ARG A 772 -40.36 -2.11 -15.49
CA ARG A 772 -41.39 -1.79 -14.50
C ARG A 772 -42.57 -1.21 -15.27
N VAL A 773 -43.40 -2.09 -15.79
CA VAL A 773 -44.81 -1.84 -16.01
C VAL A 773 -45.55 -2.80 -15.10
#